data_c5483d2eccdc4d88304877f38d711052
#
_entry.id   c5483d2eccdc4d88304877f38d711052
#
_cell.length_a   1.000
_cell.length_b   1.000
_cell.length_c   1.000
_cell.angle_alpha   90.00
_cell.angle_beta   90.00
_cell.angle_gamma   90.00
#
_symmetry.space_group_name_H-M   'P 1'
#
loop_
_entity.id
_entity.type
_entity.pdbx_description
1 polymer ?
#
loop_
_entity_poly.entity_id
_entity_poly.type
_entity_poly.pdbx_seq_one_letter_code
_entity_poly.pdbx_strand_id
1 'polypeptide(L)'
;MNSISRLVKKLSMFFGRNRFNDELEEEMAFHREQAERELAAGGMTPEAARYAAMRQFGNPTRAKERSHETVGFRFETVLQDLRFALRQLRKNPGFAVTAVLILALGIASSVAIFAFVDAALIKPLPYIDSSRMAVLYESIPIGPKFHLSYPDYLDWKRENKVFSSLNVFAPFGFMQKTPDGLRQADGARVSDGFFKTLGVVPVIGRDFHYGEDRPEAPRTTLLSYSAWQKRYGGNPNVLGQTVVLDNDPYVIIGVLPPDFNFAPAEPADFWAIVKPNSCRGCHGLFGIARLKDGVSFATAFADIKSIAQQLEKQYPDSNRDQWAFMLPLTEVVVGDMRPILLVLMSGAGLLLLIASVNVASLLLVRSESRRREMAVRGALGASPQRLARQFVTEGMMLAAIGCVLGVVAAQQSMRLLATLIPKDMMASMPFLHGLGLNAHGIAFACLLAILSGALFALTPIVRVRFTAIRENLSEGGRGAAGLVWRRFGSNLVVVELATAMVLLAGAGLLGKSFYRLLHTDIGMQPDHIAMVRVDAQPEKYAKDEQRVALAREIAGRVAALPGVQSVGLTTKLPIEDGDWTTGFRIVGRPYHGEHNEVAIRSVSAGYMPALKTKLLSGRYFSDDEDASKPKVVIVNQALAKQYFPGEDPVGRQIAFGDSADSRMLIVGLIDDLQEGQLDAAPRGAMYRPFNQGPDTGFVVLARTAQDEESLLPTLASTIRAIDPGMAIYQPMTMNEKIHDAPSTYLHRSSAWLVGGFAAMALLLGVVGLYGVIAYSVSQRTREIGVRMALGAQRGSVYRMVLTESGRLIACGVVLGLAGSVGAAMLMRKLLFGVGAWDATTLVSVATLLAVSAMLASFVPARRAASVSPAEALRSE
;
A
#
# COMPACT_ATOMS: atom_id res chain seq x y z
N MET A 1 -12.53 45.93 26.01
CA MET A 1 -11.11 46.19 25.64
C MET A 1 -10.72 45.07 24.64
N ASN A 2 -10.59 45.39 23.34
CA ASN A 2 -10.40 44.42 22.25
C ASN A 2 -9.07 43.70 22.39
N SER A 3 -9.08 42.40 22.01
CA SER A 3 -7.89 41.51 22.00
C SER A 3 -6.68 42.11 21.27
N ILE A 4 -6.93 42.92 20.26
CA ILE A 4 -5.92 43.62 19.43
C ILE A 4 -5.22 44.73 20.26
N SER A 5 -5.93 45.51 21.09
CA SER A 5 -5.32 46.53 21.92
C SER A 5 -4.41 45.93 23.02
N ARG A 6 -4.74 44.73 23.49
CA ARG A 6 -3.88 43.99 24.44
C ARG A 6 -2.61 43.47 23.74
N LEU A 7 -2.71 43.04 22.46
CA LEU A 7 -1.57 42.58 21.67
C LEU A 7 -0.62 43.74 21.33
N VAL A 8 -1.15 44.86 20.92
CA VAL A 8 -0.37 46.08 20.60
C VAL A 8 0.33 46.64 21.86
N LYS A 9 -0.35 46.65 23.00
CA LYS A 9 0.24 47.05 24.28
C LYS A 9 1.35 46.13 24.76
N LYS A 10 1.21 44.76 24.49
CA LYS A 10 2.26 43.79 24.76
C LYS A 10 3.47 43.93 23.82
N LEU A 11 3.24 44.24 22.55
CA LEU A 11 4.30 44.52 21.58
C LEU A 11 5.06 45.82 21.91
N SER A 12 4.37 46.91 22.33
CA SER A 12 5.03 48.14 22.72
C SER A 12 5.88 47.99 24.01
N MET A 13 5.44 47.16 24.95
CA MET A 13 6.23 46.81 26.12
C MET A 13 7.46 45.96 25.82
N PHE A 14 7.41 45.18 24.73
CA PHE A 14 8.56 44.40 24.24
C PHE A 14 9.73 45.27 23.76
N PHE A 15 9.42 46.35 23.06
CA PHE A 15 10.44 47.32 22.59
C PHE A 15 10.86 48.34 23.70
N GLY A 16 10.06 48.53 24.76
CA GLY A 16 10.33 49.46 25.89
C GLY A 16 10.82 48.81 27.17
N ARG A 17 11.42 47.63 27.11
CA ARG A 17 11.78 46.81 28.26
C ARG A 17 12.68 47.49 29.32
N ASN A 18 13.68 48.22 28.87
CA ASN A 18 14.58 48.93 29.81
C ASN A 18 13.79 49.94 30.59
N ARG A 19 12.93 50.70 29.94
CA ARG A 19 12.05 51.67 30.59
C ARG A 19 11.07 51.01 31.59
N PHE A 20 10.50 49.88 31.27
CA PHE A 20 9.64 49.10 32.19
C PHE A 20 10.41 48.59 33.43
N ASN A 21 11.65 48.15 33.25
CA ASN A 21 12.48 47.72 34.36
C ASN A 21 12.86 48.89 35.29
N ASP A 22 13.17 50.03 34.69
CA ASP A 22 13.53 51.24 35.45
C ASP A 22 12.29 51.77 36.21
N GLU A 23 11.12 51.84 35.57
CA GLU A 23 9.85 52.21 36.19
C GLU A 23 9.47 51.25 37.36
N LEU A 24 9.67 49.92 37.15
CA LEU A 24 9.41 48.93 38.20
C LEU A 24 10.40 49.02 39.37
N GLU A 25 11.67 49.34 39.13
CA GLU A 25 12.67 49.57 40.19
C GLU A 25 12.38 50.83 40.98
N GLU A 26 11.96 51.90 40.31
CA GLU A 26 11.51 53.14 40.97
C GLU A 26 10.27 52.90 41.83
N GLU A 27 9.27 52.17 41.31
CA GLU A 27 8.05 51.86 42.07
C GLU A 27 8.33 50.96 43.30
N MET A 28 9.21 49.97 43.15
CA MET A 28 9.63 49.14 44.30
C MET A 28 10.46 49.92 45.31
N ALA A 29 11.29 50.85 44.86
CA ALA A 29 12.05 51.74 45.76
C ALA A 29 11.12 52.66 46.52
N PHE A 30 10.16 53.30 45.87
CA PHE A 30 9.13 54.14 46.42
C PHE A 30 8.33 53.46 47.52
N HIS A 31 7.83 52.25 47.26
CA HIS A 31 7.06 51.49 48.25
C HIS A 31 7.91 51.09 49.48
N ARG A 32 9.20 50.80 49.31
CA ARG A 32 10.08 50.51 50.41
C ARG A 32 10.34 51.76 51.26
N GLU A 33 10.58 52.91 50.63
CA GLU A 33 10.76 54.18 51.31
C GLU A 33 9.50 54.64 52.09
N GLN A 34 8.32 54.40 51.44
CA GLN A 34 7.04 54.72 52.11
C GLN A 34 6.84 53.84 53.36
N ALA A 35 7.09 52.52 53.25
CA ALA A 35 7.00 51.57 54.37
C ALA A 35 8.02 51.96 55.48
N GLU A 36 9.22 52.37 55.09
CA GLU A 36 10.25 52.83 56.04
C GLU A 36 9.78 54.09 56.76
N ARG A 37 9.19 55.10 56.07
CA ARG A 37 8.64 56.34 56.64
C ARG A 37 7.46 56.08 57.62
N GLU A 38 6.55 55.14 57.21
CA GLU A 38 5.41 54.76 58.04
C GLU A 38 5.85 54.09 59.37
N LEU A 39 6.84 53.20 59.30
CA LEU A 39 7.39 52.48 60.42
C LEU A 39 8.21 53.43 61.35
N ALA A 40 8.91 54.40 60.76
CA ALA A 40 9.62 55.46 61.52
C ALA A 40 8.65 56.42 62.22
N ALA A 41 7.53 56.81 61.57
CA ALA A 41 6.47 57.61 62.18
C ALA A 41 5.74 56.84 63.27
N GLY A 42 5.74 55.52 63.26
CA GLY A 42 5.24 54.62 64.28
C GLY A 42 6.17 54.46 65.53
N GLY A 43 7.29 55.21 65.57
CA GLY A 43 8.18 55.28 66.76
C GLY A 43 9.40 54.28 66.68
N MET A 44 9.70 53.71 65.54
CA MET A 44 10.92 52.91 65.37
C MET A 44 12.12 53.82 65.07
N THR A 45 13.32 53.37 65.51
CA THR A 45 14.55 54.06 65.09
C THR A 45 14.78 53.87 63.57
N PRO A 46 15.42 54.86 62.89
CA PRO A 46 15.58 54.80 61.44
C PRO A 46 16.20 53.52 60.90
N GLU A 47 17.16 52.93 61.58
CA GLU A 47 17.77 51.65 61.22
C GLU A 47 16.81 50.47 61.41
N ALA A 48 16.06 50.42 62.50
CA ALA A 48 15.07 49.40 62.80
C ALA A 48 13.90 49.43 61.79
N ALA A 49 13.43 50.64 61.43
CA ALA A 49 12.40 50.86 60.39
C ALA A 49 12.85 50.35 59.01
N ARG A 50 14.11 50.63 58.64
CA ARG A 50 14.68 50.17 57.37
C ARG A 50 14.76 48.60 57.26
N TYR A 51 15.21 47.97 58.37
CA TYR A 51 15.24 46.50 58.42
C TYR A 51 13.83 45.87 58.45
N ALA A 52 12.89 46.51 59.12
CA ALA A 52 11.50 46.06 59.16
C ALA A 52 10.81 46.22 57.82
N ALA A 53 11.01 47.35 57.11
CA ALA A 53 10.51 47.55 55.71
C ALA A 53 11.08 46.56 54.72
N MET A 54 12.40 46.26 54.83
CA MET A 54 13.02 45.23 54.03
C MET A 54 12.43 43.85 54.30
N ARG A 55 12.11 43.48 55.50
CA ARG A 55 11.47 42.24 55.90
C ARG A 55 10.03 42.15 55.39
N GLN A 56 9.27 43.25 55.50
CA GLN A 56 7.88 43.30 55.04
C GLN A 56 7.76 43.24 53.51
N PHE A 57 8.66 43.89 52.79
CA PHE A 57 8.71 43.86 51.31
C PHE A 57 9.14 42.52 50.76
N GLY A 58 9.93 41.79 51.52
CA GLY A 58 10.45 40.49 51.08
C GLY A 58 11.56 40.60 50.02
N ASN A 59 11.76 39.57 49.25
CA ASN A 59 12.84 39.52 48.25
C ASN A 59 12.47 40.34 46.97
N PRO A 60 13.17 41.47 46.68
CA PRO A 60 12.88 42.33 45.53
C PRO A 60 12.98 41.60 44.17
N THR A 61 13.91 40.65 44.08
CA THR A 61 14.11 39.86 42.86
C THR A 61 12.88 38.97 42.56
N ARG A 62 12.26 38.43 43.59
CA ARG A 62 11.03 37.66 43.49
C ARG A 62 9.81 38.47 43.08
N ALA A 63 9.70 39.70 43.59
CA ALA A 63 8.67 40.66 43.20
C ALA A 63 8.84 41.06 41.73
N LYS A 64 10.06 41.33 41.27
CA LYS A 64 10.42 41.67 39.89
C LYS A 64 10.08 40.48 38.94
N GLU A 65 10.42 39.26 39.34
CA GLU A 65 10.05 38.03 38.55
C GLU A 65 8.54 37.85 38.45
N ARG A 66 7.76 38.06 39.54
CA ARG A 66 6.29 37.97 39.47
C ARG A 66 5.68 39.06 38.58
N SER A 67 6.19 40.27 38.61
CA SER A 67 5.73 41.33 37.73
C SER A 67 6.02 41.01 36.25
N HIS A 68 7.17 40.43 35.94
CA HIS A 68 7.52 39.97 34.61
C HIS A 68 6.62 38.82 34.15
N GLU A 69 6.25 37.87 35.03
CA GLU A 69 5.32 36.79 34.72
C GLU A 69 3.90 37.30 34.42
N THR A 70 3.46 38.31 35.17
CA THR A 70 2.11 38.90 35.03
C THR A 70 1.97 39.72 33.74
N VAL A 71 3.03 40.45 33.37
CA VAL A 71 3.06 41.29 32.14
C VAL A 71 3.22 40.45 30.88
N GLY A 72 3.64 39.19 31.00
CA GLY A 72 3.49 38.20 29.92
C GLY A 72 4.58 38.21 28.87
N PHE A 73 5.84 38.35 29.23
CA PHE A 73 7.01 38.05 28.38
C PHE A 73 7.18 36.55 28.10
N ARG A 74 6.08 35.88 27.70
CA ARG A 74 6.10 34.43 27.42
C ARG A 74 7.04 34.08 26.29
N PHE A 75 7.25 34.99 25.32
CA PHE A 75 8.10 34.72 24.15
C PHE A 75 9.59 34.61 24.54
N GLU A 76 10.04 35.44 25.44
CA GLU A 76 11.43 35.45 25.94
C GLU A 76 11.75 34.21 26.76
N THR A 77 10.81 33.79 27.61
CA THR A 77 10.95 32.53 28.37
C THR A 77 10.99 31.32 27.45
N VAL A 78 10.22 31.29 26.34
CA VAL A 78 10.29 30.22 25.32
C VAL A 78 11.63 30.25 24.62
N LEU A 79 12.15 31.42 24.25
CA LEU A 79 13.46 31.54 23.58
C LEU A 79 14.62 31.11 24.50
N GLN A 80 14.53 31.41 25.79
CA GLN A 80 15.48 30.95 26.80
C GLN A 80 15.43 29.44 26.98
N ASP A 81 14.22 28.86 27.03
CA ASP A 81 14.02 27.41 27.12
C ASP A 81 14.55 26.69 25.86
N LEU A 82 14.35 27.25 24.65
CA LEU A 82 14.90 26.74 23.39
C LEU A 82 16.43 26.77 23.37
N ARG A 83 17.04 27.91 23.78
CA ARG A 83 18.51 28.02 23.87
C ARG A 83 19.07 27.03 24.90
N PHE A 84 18.39 26.86 26.01
CA PHE A 84 18.77 25.90 27.03
C PHE A 84 18.67 24.46 26.48
N ALA A 85 17.56 24.10 25.85
CA ALA A 85 17.35 22.80 25.23
C ALA A 85 18.45 22.48 24.18
N LEU A 86 18.75 23.43 23.29
CA LEU A 86 19.82 23.28 22.30
C LEU A 86 21.20 23.03 22.93
N ARG A 87 21.54 23.79 24.00
CA ARG A 87 22.79 23.63 24.73
C ARG A 87 22.87 22.25 25.39
N GLN A 88 21.75 21.76 25.92
CA GLN A 88 21.67 20.45 26.56
C GLN A 88 21.79 19.29 25.55
N LEU A 89 21.20 19.42 24.36
CA LEU A 89 21.33 18.45 23.29
C LEU A 89 22.78 18.37 22.78
N ARG A 90 23.44 19.54 22.61
CA ARG A 90 24.86 19.60 22.23
C ARG A 90 25.81 19.00 23.27
N LYS A 91 25.51 19.10 24.56
CA LYS A 91 26.32 18.52 25.65
C LYS A 91 26.22 16.98 25.69
N ASN A 92 25.16 16.40 25.11
CA ASN A 92 24.93 14.95 25.09
C ASN A 92 24.61 14.46 23.67
N PRO A 93 25.60 14.46 22.75
CA PRO A 93 25.35 14.21 21.34
C PRO A 93 24.86 12.78 21.05
N GLY A 94 25.37 11.78 21.77
CA GLY A 94 24.94 10.39 21.60
C GLY A 94 23.45 10.18 21.86
N PHE A 95 22.93 10.76 22.96
CA PHE A 95 21.49 10.74 23.25
C PHE A 95 20.68 11.48 22.19
N ALA A 96 21.11 12.70 21.81
CA ALA A 96 20.38 13.54 20.87
C ALA A 96 20.29 12.87 19.50
N VAL A 97 21.40 12.33 18.99
CA VAL A 97 21.48 11.63 17.70
C VAL A 97 20.58 10.40 17.71
N THR A 98 20.70 9.55 18.75
CA THR A 98 19.86 8.33 18.85
C THR A 98 18.38 8.68 18.89
N ALA A 99 17.95 9.64 19.72
CA ALA A 99 16.56 10.03 19.81
C ALA A 99 16.03 10.64 18.52
N VAL A 100 16.81 11.49 17.86
CA VAL A 100 16.47 12.12 16.59
C VAL A 100 16.36 11.08 15.47
N LEU A 101 17.31 10.13 15.37
CA LEU A 101 17.27 9.07 14.35
C LEU A 101 16.09 8.14 14.54
N ILE A 102 15.77 7.75 15.77
CA ILE A 102 14.60 6.91 16.07
C ILE A 102 13.31 7.62 15.64
N LEU A 103 13.14 8.89 15.99
CA LEU A 103 11.98 9.68 15.60
C LEU A 103 11.92 9.92 14.08
N ALA A 104 13.06 10.25 13.49
CA ALA A 104 13.15 10.47 12.04
C ALA A 104 12.73 9.22 11.26
N LEU A 105 13.16 8.02 11.67
CA LEU A 105 12.74 6.76 11.05
C LEU A 105 11.23 6.53 11.19
N GLY A 106 10.67 6.71 12.37
CA GLY A 106 9.22 6.53 12.61
C GLY A 106 8.37 7.53 11.81
N ILE A 107 8.79 8.81 11.81
CA ILE A 107 8.09 9.86 11.05
C ILE A 107 8.27 9.63 9.54
N ALA A 108 9.47 9.30 9.07
CA ALA A 108 9.74 9.04 7.66
C ALA A 108 8.86 7.92 7.11
N SER A 109 8.81 6.79 7.80
CA SER A 109 7.96 5.65 7.42
C SER A 109 6.49 6.04 7.37
N SER A 110 6.00 6.76 8.38
CA SER A 110 4.59 7.19 8.45
C SER A 110 4.23 8.20 7.37
N VAL A 111 5.11 9.19 7.10
CA VAL A 111 4.88 10.21 6.07
C VAL A 111 4.99 9.63 4.66
N ALA A 112 5.93 8.72 4.43
CA ALA A 112 6.08 8.07 3.13
C ALA A 112 4.82 7.25 2.79
N ILE A 113 4.32 6.42 3.71
CA ILE A 113 3.08 5.66 3.49
C ILE A 113 1.86 6.59 3.40
N PHE A 114 1.80 7.65 4.23
CA PHE A 114 0.72 8.62 4.14
C PHE A 114 0.65 9.30 2.77
N ALA A 115 1.77 9.55 2.12
CA ALA A 115 1.78 10.13 0.78
C ALA A 115 1.10 9.22 -0.26
N PHE A 116 1.28 7.88 -0.16
CA PHE A 116 0.53 6.92 -0.98
C PHE A 116 -0.97 6.89 -0.61
N VAL A 117 -1.28 6.91 0.68
CA VAL A 117 -2.67 6.97 1.16
C VAL A 117 -3.35 8.26 0.71
N ASP A 118 -2.68 9.41 0.81
CA ASP A 118 -3.18 10.71 0.36
C ASP A 118 -3.43 10.72 -1.15
N ALA A 119 -2.49 10.19 -1.92
CA ALA A 119 -2.59 10.11 -3.37
C ALA A 119 -3.72 9.18 -3.83
N ALA A 120 -3.88 8.02 -3.18
CA ALA A 120 -4.83 7.00 -3.60
C ALA A 120 -6.24 7.17 -3.01
N LEU A 121 -6.36 7.60 -1.73
CA LEU A 121 -7.62 7.55 -0.98
C LEU A 121 -8.19 8.92 -0.62
N ILE A 122 -7.35 9.96 -0.53
CA ILE A 122 -7.78 11.30 -0.07
C ILE A 122 -7.93 12.24 -1.24
N LYS A 123 -6.95 12.28 -2.14
CA LYS A 123 -7.03 13.12 -3.33
C LYS A 123 -8.04 12.57 -4.33
N PRO A 124 -8.80 13.42 -5.00
CA PRO A 124 -9.62 12.97 -6.12
C PRO A 124 -8.74 12.47 -7.26
N LEU A 125 -9.24 11.50 -8.04
CA LEU A 125 -8.60 11.08 -9.28
C LEU A 125 -8.45 12.28 -10.24
N PRO A 126 -7.45 12.27 -11.13
CA PRO A 126 -7.12 13.41 -11.99
C PRO A 126 -8.11 13.60 -13.15
N TYR A 127 -9.41 13.43 -12.89
CA TYR A 127 -10.50 13.64 -13.85
C TYR A 127 -11.50 14.64 -13.29
N ILE A 128 -12.14 15.40 -14.17
CA ILE A 128 -13.13 16.42 -13.75
C ILE A 128 -14.27 15.70 -12.99
N ASP A 129 -14.61 16.20 -11.79
CA ASP A 129 -15.67 15.67 -10.92
C ASP A 129 -15.60 14.14 -10.73
N SER A 130 -14.41 13.61 -10.52
CA SER A 130 -14.18 12.16 -10.41
C SER A 130 -15.03 11.46 -9.34
N SER A 131 -15.49 12.20 -8.32
CA SER A 131 -16.39 11.68 -7.28
C SER A 131 -17.80 11.33 -7.81
N ARG A 132 -18.19 11.85 -8.98
CA ARG A 132 -19.46 11.55 -9.65
C ARG A 132 -19.29 10.57 -10.81
N MET A 133 -18.10 10.01 -11.00
CA MET A 133 -17.85 9.05 -12.07
C MET A 133 -18.08 7.63 -11.61
N ALA A 134 -18.70 6.84 -12.48
CA ALA A 134 -19.03 5.44 -12.27
C ALA A 134 -18.55 4.59 -13.44
N VAL A 135 -18.08 3.40 -13.15
CA VAL A 135 -17.87 2.33 -14.14
C VAL A 135 -19.09 1.39 -14.07
N LEU A 136 -19.63 1.09 -15.23
CA LEU A 136 -20.80 0.24 -15.37
C LEU A 136 -20.39 -1.10 -15.99
N TYR A 137 -21.00 -2.14 -15.47
CA TYR A 137 -20.83 -3.52 -15.89
C TYR A 137 -22.20 -4.18 -16.06
N GLU A 138 -22.27 -5.18 -16.88
CA GLU A 138 -23.29 -6.19 -16.74
C GLU A 138 -22.94 -7.14 -15.60
N SER A 139 -23.94 -7.78 -15.04
CA SER A 139 -23.77 -8.80 -14.01
C SER A 139 -24.51 -10.06 -14.45
N ILE A 140 -23.82 -11.17 -14.46
CA ILE A 140 -24.34 -12.48 -14.83
C ILE A 140 -24.07 -13.48 -13.68
N PRO A 141 -24.65 -14.68 -13.69
CA PRO A 141 -24.52 -15.62 -12.57
C PRO A 141 -23.08 -15.97 -12.17
N ILE A 142 -22.11 -15.89 -13.11
CA ILE A 142 -20.69 -16.16 -12.80
C ILE A 142 -19.97 -15.00 -12.12
N GLY A 143 -20.51 -13.78 -12.19
CA GLY A 143 -19.89 -12.64 -11.50
C GLY A 143 -20.55 -11.30 -11.80
N PRO A 144 -20.32 -10.31 -10.93
CA PRO A 144 -20.96 -9.00 -11.05
C PRO A 144 -20.23 -8.02 -11.98
N LYS A 145 -19.04 -8.35 -12.48
CA LYS A 145 -18.24 -7.45 -13.34
C LYS A 145 -18.08 -8.07 -14.73
N PHE A 146 -19.17 -8.15 -15.47
CA PHE A 146 -19.16 -8.64 -16.83
C PHE A 146 -19.17 -7.49 -17.83
N HIS A 147 -18.64 -7.70 -19.02
CA HIS A 147 -18.56 -6.68 -20.07
C HIS A 147 -19.96 -6.35 -20.62
N LEU A 148 -20.15 -5.13 -21.12
CA LEU A 148 -21.33 -4.73 -21.85
C LEU A 148 -21.24 -5.16 -23.32
N SER A 149 -22.37 -5.49 -23.92
CA SER A 149 -22.50 -5.51 -25.37
C SER A 149 -22.70 -4.08 -25.92
N TYR A 150 -22.37 -3.86 -27.20
CA TYR A 150 -22.60 -2.56 -27.81
C TYR A 150 -24.10 -2.19 -27.91
N PRO A 151 -25.02 -3.12 -28.28
CA PRO A 151 -26.46 -2.83 -28.23
C PRO A 151 -26.97 -2.48 -26.84
N ASP A 152 -26.54 -3.17 -25.79
CA ASP A 152 -26.98 -2.87 -24.40
C ASP A 152 -26.45 -1.51 -23.95
N TYR A 153 -25.23 -1.14 -24.31
CA TYR A 153 -24.71 0.22 -24.08
C TYR A 153 -25.61 1.29 -24.70
N LEU A 154 -26.04 1.09 -25.96
CA LEU A 154 -26.92 2.06 -26.64
C LEU A 154 -28.28 2.17 -25.95
N ASP A 155 -28.86 1.06 -25.51
CA ASP A 155 -30.11 1.06 -24.78
C ASP A 155 -29.96 1.74 -23.42
N TRP A 156 -28.90 1.44 -22.66
CA TRP A 156 -28.62 2.13 -21.40
C TRP A 156 -28.37 3.63 -21.60
N LYS A 157 -27.66 4.04 -22.66
CA LYS A 157 -27.40 5.43 -22.98
C LYS A 157 -28.68 6.19 -23.32
N ARG A 158 -29.63 5.55 -24.02
CA ARG A 158 -30.93 6.14 -24.43
C ARG A 158 -31.89 6.25 -23.28
N GLU A 159 -31.99 5.23 -22.44
CA GLU A 159 -33.09 5.08 -21.45
C GLU A 159 -32.77 5.65 -20.08
N ASN A 160 -31.47 5.80 -19.72
CA ASN A 160 -31.11 6.34 -18.41
C ASN A 160 -31.56 7.80 -18.21
N LYS A 161 -31.93 8.10 -16.96
CA LYS A 161 -32.35 9.45 -16.54
C LYS A 161 -31.36 10.10 -15.56
N VAL A 162 -30.38 9.38 -15.10
CA VAL A 162 -29.52 9.71 -13.97
C VAL A 162 -28.12 10.16 -14.36
N PHE A 163 -27.66 9.84 -15.58
CA PHE A 163 -26.34 10.24 -16.04
C PHE A 163 -26.42 11.50 -16.91
N SER A 164 -25.42 12.36 -16.77
CA SER A 164 -25.19 13.51 -17.68
C SER A 164 -24.45 13.05 -18.93
N SER A 165 -23.67 11.96 -18.83
CA SER A 165 -22.99 11.30 -19.95
C SER A 165 -22.79 9.81 -19.61
N LEU A 166 -22.95 8.96 -20.65
CA LEU A 166 -22.65 7.54 -20.60
C LEU A 166 -21.89 7.16 -21.87
N ASN A 167 -20.71 6.60 -21.72
CA ASN A 167 -19.80 6.22 -22.79
C ASN A 167 -19.18 4.84 -22.51
N VAL A 168 -18.47 4.29 -23.47
CA VAL A 168 -17.81 3.00 -23.32
C VAL A 168 -16.34 3.06 -23.67
N PHE A 169 -15.60 2.14 -23.09
CA PHE A 169 -14.20 1.86 -23.41
C PHE A 169 -13.92 0.37 -23.37
N ALA A 170 -12.88 -0.06 -24.07
CA ALA A 170 -12.31 -1.39 -23.98
C ALA A 170 -10.79 -1.30 -24.10
N PRO A 171 -10.00 -1.83 -23.15
CA PRO A 171 -8.57 -2.05 -23.34
C PRO A 171 -8.37 -2.96 -24.56
N PHE A 172 -7.39 -2.66 -25.40
CA PHE A 172 -7.17 -3.40 -26.62
C PHE A 172 -5.70 -3.35 -27.08
N GLY A 173 -5.13 -4.51 -27.44
CA GLY A 173 -3.82 -4.57 -28.07
C GLY A 173 -3.96 -4.50 -29.58
N PHE A 174 -3.33 -3.51 -30.24
CA PHE A 174 -3.32 -3.37 -31.69
C PHE A 174 -2.06 -3.95 -32.31
N MET A 175 -2.19 -4.54 -33.48
CA MET A 175 -1.07 -4.82 -34.36
C MET A 175 -0.86 -3.65 -35.31
N GLN A 176 0.14 -2.82 -35.04
CA GLN A 176 0.52 -1.71 -35.92
C GLN A 176 1.36 -2.23 -37.08
N LYS A 177 0.96 -1.95 -38.32
CA LYS A 177 1.78 -2.21 -39.50
C LYS A 177 2.82 -1.10 -39.67
N THR A 178 4.08 -1.49 -39.69
CA THR A 178 5.22 -0.59 -39.89
C THR A 178 6.02 -1.04 -41.11
N PRO A 179 6.93 -0.21 -41.65
CA PRO A 179 7.81 -0.62 -42.74
C PRO A 179 8.64 -1.88 -42.42
N ASP A 180 8.96 -2.07 -41.12
CA ASP A 180 9.78 -3.20 -40.64
C ASP A 180 8.96 -4.45 -40.30
N GLY A 181 7.62 -4.44 -40.53
CA GLY A 181 6.71 -5.53 -40.22
C GLY A 181 5.62 -5.15 -39.21
N LEU A 182 4.98 -6.15 -38.62
CA LEU A 182 4.00 -5.95 -37.56
C LEU A 182 4.69 -5.65 -36.21
N ARG A 183 4.11 -4.73 -35.48
CA ARG A 183 4.55 -4.36 -34.15
C ARG A 183 3.36 -4.23 -33.21
N GLN A 184 3.42 -4.85 -32.06
CA GLN A 184 2.40 -4.66 -31.02
C GLN A 184 2.40 -3.21 -30.54
N ALA A 185 1.22 -2.69 -30.29
CA ALA A 185 0.98 -1.40 -29.68
C ALA A 185 -0.19 -1.50 -28.71
N ASP A 186 0.01 -1.04 -27.49
CA ASP A 186 -1.06 -0.98 -26.51
C ASP A 186 -2.08 0.08 -26.90
N GLY A 187 -3.35 -0.14 -26.62
CA GLY A 187 -4.38 0.82 -26.96
C GLY A 187 -5.70 0.61 -26.24
N ALA A 188 -6.65 1.46 -26.60
CA ALA A 188 -8.02 1.33 -26.15
C ALA A 188 -8.98 1.71 -27.28
N ARG A 189 -10.15 1.09 -27.27
CA ARG A 189 -11.29 1.51 -28.08
C ARG A 189 -12.27 2.27 -27.22
N VAL A 190 -12.74 3.44 -27.69
CA VAL A 190 -13.60 4.35 -26.91
C VAL A 190 -14.74 4.90 -27.76
N SER A 191 -15.87 5.24 -27.17
CA SER A 191 -16.96 5.95 -27.84
C SER A 191 -16.66 7.44 -28.04
N ASP A 192 -17.41 8.11 -28.87
CA ASP A 192 -17.22 9.49 -29.30
C ASP A 192 -17.20 10.54 -28.18
N GLY A 193 -17.88 10.30 -27.07
CA GLY A 193 -17.96 11.22 -25.93
C GLY A 193 -17.04 10.88 -24.75
N PHE A 194 -16.14 9.91 -24.88
CA PHE A 194 -15.32 9.36 -23.79
C PHE A 194 -14.44 10.45 -23.13
N PHE A 195 -13.59 11.13 -23.89
CA PHE A 195 -12.69 12.14 -23.35
C PHE A 195 -13.44 13.36 -22.80
N LYS A 196 -14.54 13.75 -23.42
CA LYS A 196 -15.43 14.79 -22.89
C LYS A 196 -16.00 14.41 -21.53
N THR A 197 -16.34 13.14 -21.32
CA THR A 197 -16.80 12.63 -20.02
C THR A 197 -15.69 12.70 -18.96
N LEU A 198 -14.44 12.46 -19.32
CA LEU A 198 -13.30 12.60 -18.42
C LEU A 198 -12.86 14.07 -18.22
N GLY A 199 -13.32 14.98 -19.09
CA GLY A 199 -12.89 16.37 -19.09
C GLY A 199 -11.49 16.58 -19.66
N VAL A 200 -11.07 15.68 -20.57
CA VAL A 200 -9.75 15.70 -21.19
C VAL A 200 -9.83 16.36 -22.56
N VAL A 201 -8.91 17.29 -22.81
CA VAL A 201 -8.78 17.97 -24.09
C VAL A 201 -7.42 17.65 -24.70
N PRO A 202 -7.33 17.22 -25.99
CA PRO A 202 -6.07 17.00 -26.66
C PRO A 202 -5.19 18.26 -26.68
N VAL A 203 -3.87 18.11 -26.54
CA VAL A 203 -2.92 19.24 -26.61
C VAL A 203 -2.62 19.64 -28.04
N ILE A 204 -2.80 18.74 -29.00
CA ILE A 204 -2.67 18.98 -30.43
C ILE A 204 -3.84 18.31 -31.13
N GLY A 205 -4.44 18.98 -32.11
CA GLY A 205 -5.58 18.44 -32.85
C GLY A 205 -6.91 18.59 -32.13
N ARG A 206 -7.76 17.56 -32.21
CA ARG A 206 -9.12 17.56 -31.68
C ARG A 206 -9.49 16.23 -31.06
N ASP A 207 -10.55 16.24 -30.24
CA ASP A 207 -11.26 15.06 -29.75
C ASP A 207 -12.19 14.48 -30.85
N PHE A 208 -12.77 13.32 -30.59
CA PHE A 208 -13.79 12.72 -31.45
C PHE A 208 -15.02 13.63 -31.55
N HIS A 209 -15.57 13.72 -32.74
CA HIS A 209 -16.85 14.39 -32.97
C HIS A 209 -18.01 13.42 -32.71
N TYR A 210 -19.14 13.96 -32.32
CA TYR A 210 -20.35 13.20 -32.13
C TYR A 210 -20.73 12.42 -33.42
N GLY A 211 -20.88 11.11 -33.29
CA GLY A 211 -21.23 10.21 -34.37
C GLY A 211 -20.03 9.64 -35.14
N GLU A 212 -18.78 9.91 -34.76
CA GLU A 212 -17.62 9.21 -35.34
C GLU A 212 -17.57 7.72 -34.95
N ASP A 213 -18.30 7.31 -33.93
CA ASP A 213 -18.50 5.90 -33.56
C ASP A 213 -19.54 5.18 -34.44
N ARG A 214 -20.16 5.83 -35.46
CA ARG A 214 -21.08 5.17 -36.39
C ARG A 214 -20.35 4.31 -37.43
N PRO A 215 -21.02 3.27 -38.02
CA PRO A 215 -20.37 2.37 -38.99
C PRO A 215 -19.75 3.08 -40.18
N GLU A 216 -20.42 4.10 -40.70
CA GLU A 216 -20.06 4.80 -41.94
C GLU A 216 -18.98 5.88 -41.73
N ALA A 217 -18.75 6.30 -40.48
CA ALA A 217 -17.76 7.31 -40.15
C ALA A 217 -16.32 6.81 -40.39
N PRO A 218 -15.40 7.68 -40.78
CA PRO A 218 -13.99 7.35 -40.88
C PRO A 218 -13.44 6.76 -39.58
N ARG A 219 -12.50 5.85 -39.66
CA ARG A 219 -11.78 5.37 -38.49
C ARG A 219 -10.75 6.40 -38.05
N THR A 220 -10.86 6.86 -36.83
CA THR A 220 -10.01 7.90 -36.25
C THR A 220 -9.36 7.40 -34.98
N THR A 221 -8.20 7.95 -34.63
CA THR A 221 -7.45 7.62 -33.41
C THR A 221 -6.76 8.85 -32.84
N LEU A 222 -6.63 8.90 -31.51
CA LEU A 222 -5.76 9.82 -30.81
C LEU A 222 -4.51 9.07 -30.33
N LEU A 223 -3.40 9.78 -30.25
CA LEU A 223 -2.16 9.27 -29.69
C LEU A 223 -2.05 9.66 -28.22
N SER A 224 -1.50 8.78 -27.40
CA SER A 224 -0.96 9.22 -26.11
C SER A 224 0.26 10.13 -26.35
N TYR A 225 0.56 11.00 -25.39
CA TYR A 225 1.73 11.86 -25.46
C TYR A 225 3.02 11.05 -25.59
N SER A 226 3.13 9.95 -24.86
CA SER A 226 4.29 9.07 -24.90
C SER A 226 4.46 8.38 -26.25
N ALA A 227 3.38 7.93 -26.88
CA ALA A 227 3.42 7.33 -28.21
C ALA A 227 3.81 8.36 -29.27
N TRP A 228 3.27 9.59 -29.20
CA TRP A 228 3.66 10.68 -30.08
C TRP A 228 5.16 10.98 -30.00
N GLN A 229 5.74 11.06 -28.78
CA GLN A 229 7.18 11.28 -28.60
C GLN A 229 8.01 10.10 -29.11
N LYS A 230 7.69 8.87 -28.69
CA LYS A 230 8.51 7.69 -28.95
C LYS A 230 8.42 7.18 -30.39
N ARG A 231 7.20 7.20 -30.98
CA ARG A 231 6.95 6.60 -32.31
C ARG A 231 7.00 7.63 -33.45
N TYR A 232 6.71 8.91 -33.15
CA TYR A 232 6.62 9.99 -34.14
C TYR A 232 7.61 11.13 -33.85
N GLY A 233 8.53 10.98 -32.88
CA GLY A 233 9.56 11.96 -32.57
C GLY A 233 9.05 13.34 -32.13
N GLY A 234 7.81 13.42 -31.62
CA GLY A 234 7.18 14.68 -31.21
C GLY A 234 6.83 15.59 -32.39
N ASN A 235 6.73 15.04 -33.60
CA ASN A 235 6.43 15.86 -34.82
C ASN A 235 4.99 16.37 -34.80
N PRO A 236 4.75 17.70 -34.83
CA PRO A 236 3.40 18.26 -34.84
C PRO A 236 2.64 17.93 -36.12
N ASN A 237 3.31 17.61 -37.22
CA ASN A 237 2.69 17.24 -38.51
C ASN A 237 2.17 15.78 -38.51
N VAL A 238 1.98 15.16 -37.34
CA VAL A 238 1.40 13.82 -37.22
C VAL A 238 -0.11 13.82 -37.51
N LEU A 239 -0.78 14.98 -37.35
CA LEU A 239 -2.20 15.11 -37.63
C LEU A 239 -2.53 14.83 -39.09
N GLY A 240 -3.59 14.04 -39.32
CA GLY A 240 -4.01 13.66 -40.67
C GLY A 240 -3.21 12.49 -41.26
N GLN A 241 -2.13 12.04 -40.62
CA GLN A 241 -1.43 10.83 -41.06
C GLN A 241 -2.28 9.58 -40.79
N THR A 242 -2.14 8.63 -41.67
CA THR A 242 -2.81 7.33 -41.54
C THR A 242 -1.88 6.32 -40.85
N VAL A 243 -2.35 5.67 -39.80
CA VAL A 243 -1.74 4.52 -39.16
C VAL A 243 -2.61 3.28 -39.40
N VAL A 244 -2.00 2.15 -39.73
CA VAL A 244 -2.73 0.89 -39.91
C VAL A 244 -2.64 0.09 -38.63
N LEU A 245 -3.80 -0.13 -38.02
CA LEU A 245 -3.98 -0.88 -36.77
C LEU A 245 -4.92 -2.05 -37.02
N ASP A 246 -4.51 -3.27 -36.74
CA ASP A 246 -5.27 -4.52 -37.04
C ASP A 246 -5.75 -4.54 -38.50
N ASN A 247 -4.90 -4.09 -39.39
CA ASN A 247 -5.20 -4.02 -40.83
C ASN A 247 -6.18 -2.92 -41.27
N ASP A 248 -6.75 -2.20 -40.37
CA ASP A 248 -7.64 -1.08 -40.63
C ASP A 248 -6.89 0.26 -40.63
N PRO A 249 -7.11 1.13 -41.63
CA PRO A 249 -6.51 2.45 -41.65
C PRO A 249 -7.24 3.40 -40.70
N TYR A 250 -6.50 3.99 -39.76
CA TYR A 250 -6.97 5.02 -38.83
C TYR A 250 -6.29 6.35 -39.12
N VAL A 251 -7.05 7.44 -39.15
CA VAL A 251 -6.50 8.79 -39.25
C VAL A 251 -6.19 9.34 -37.86
N ILE A 252 -4.98 9.81 -37.64
CA ILE A 252 -4.56 10.45 -36.39
C ILE A 252 -5.17 11.85 -36.35
N ILE A 253 -6.04 12.12 -35.34
CA ILE A 253 -6.79 13.37 -35.21
C ILE A 253 -6.34 14.24 -34.03
N GLY A 254 -5.56 13.69 -33.10
CA GLY A 254 -5.09 14.45 -31.96
C GLY A 254 -4.07 13.71 -31.11
N VAL A 255 -3.46 14.47 -30.18
CA VAL A 255 -2.52 13.98 -29.19
C VAL A 255 -3.02 14.36 -27.81
N LEU A 256 -3.08 13.41 -26.91
CA LEU A 256 -3.55 13.58 -25.51
C LEU A 256 -2.50 14.30 -24.65
N PRO A 257 -2.91 14.90 -23.53
CA PRO A 257 -1.98 15.57 -22.60
C PRO A 257 -0.93 14.60 -22.02
N PRO A 258 0.28 15.10 -21.66
CA PRO A 258 1.36 14.27 -21.13
C PRO A 258 1.01 13.54 -19.84
N ASP A 259 0.15 14.14 -19.01
CA ASP A 259 -0.26 13.59 -17.71
C ASP A 259 -1.54 12.77 -17.79
N PHE A 260 -2.12 12.61 -19.00
CA PHE A 260 -3.32 11.80 -19.16
C PHE A 260 -2.99 10.31 -19.09
N ASN A 261 -3.62 9.64 -18.15
CA ASN A 261 -3.60 8.19 -18.01
C ASN A 261 -4.96 7.72 -17.48
N PHE A 262 -5.51 6.69 -18.07
CA PHE A 262 -6.79 6.12 -17.66
C PHE A 262 -6.58 4.69 -17.18
N ALA A 263 -6.45 4.54 -15.87
CA ALA A 263 -6.11 3.27 -15.22
C ALA A 263 -6.93 2.04 -15.69
N PRO A 264 -8.26 2.14 -15.85
CA PRO A 264 -9.04 0.96 -16.27
C PRO A 264 -8.77 0.48 -17.69
N ALA A 265 -8.09 1.29 -18.54
CA ALA A 265 -7.74 0.90 -19.90
C ALA A 265 -6.26 0.55 -20.09
N GLU A 266 -5.47 0.56 -19.02
CA GLU A 266 -4.01 0.38 -19.03
C GLU A 266 -3.26 1.42 -19.88
N PRO A 267 -1.91 1.38 -19.97
CA PRO A 267 -1.21 2.31 -20.83
C PRO A 267 -1.57 2.07 -22.29
N ALA A 268 -2.22 3.04 -22.92
CA ALA A 268 -2.62 2.97 -24.31
C ALA A 268 -1.80 3.95 -25.16
N ASP A 269 -1.12 3.45 -26.18
CA ASP A 269 -0.44 4.25 -27.21
C ASP A 269 -1.45 4.88 -28.18
N PHE A 270 -2.48 4.10 -28.57
CA PHE A 270 -3.54 4.49 -29.49
C PHE A 270 -4.91 4.44 -28.83
N TRP A 271 -5.67 5.50 -28.97
CA TRP A 271 -7.06 5.59 -28.53
C TRP A 271 -7.94 5.63 -29.78
N ALA A 272 -8.41 4.47 -30.20
CA ALA A 272 -9.19 4.32 -31.43
C ALA A 272 -10.68 4.43 -31.15
N ILE A 273 -11.44 4.95 -32.11
CA ILE A 273 -12.89 5.00 -32.02
C ILE A 273 -13.48 3.58 -32.09
N VAL A 274 -14.41 3.26 -31.19
CA VAL A 274 -15.14 1.99 -31.21
C VAL A 274 -16.04 1.94 -32.45
N LYS A 275 -16.14 0.77 -33.10
CA LYS A 275 -17.08 0.54 -34.19
C LYS A 275 -18.24 -0.33 -33.70
N PRO A 276 -19.47 0.07 -34.02
CA PRO A 276 -20.66 -0.66 -33.58
C PRO A 276 -20.75 -2.05 -34.19
N ASN A 277 -21.35 -2.95 -33.42
CA ASN A 277 -21.79 -4.26 -33.91
C ASN A 277 -23.25 -4.48 -33.45
N SER A 278 -23.95 -5.36 -34.13
CA SER A 278 -25.35 -5.71 -33.80
C SER A 278 -25.47 -6.91 -32.88
N CYS A 279 -24.37 -7.50 -32.49
CA CYS A 279 -24.34 -8.72 -31.68
C CYS A 279 -24.57 -8.37 -30.20
N ARG A 280 -25.77 -8.63 -29.68
CA ARG A 280 -26.10 -8.39 -28.27
C ARG A 280 -25.42 -9.39 -27.30
N GLY A 281 -25.10 -10.59 -27.77
CA GLY A 281 -24.31 -11.57 -27.02
C GLY A 281 -22.80 -11.41 -27.14
N CYS A 282 -22.31 -10.34 -27.84
CA CYS A 282 -20.87 -10.10 -28.00
C CYS A 282 -20.42 -9.04 -26.97
N HIS A 283 -20.04 -9.48 -25.79
CA HIS A 283 -19.63 -8.64 -24.69
C HIS A 283 -18.14 -8.32 -24.77
N GLY A 284 -17.75 -7.07 -24.54
CA GLY A 284 -16.35 -6.66 -24.62
C GLY A 284 -16.10 -5.19 -24.25
N LEU A 285 -17.14 -4.48 -23.77
CA LEU A 285 -17.08 -3.08 -23.44
C LEU A 285 -17.31 -2.85 -21.93
N PHE A 286 -16.71 -1.81 -21.40
CA PHE A 286 -16.98 -1.27 -20.08
C PHE A 286 -17.69 0.08 -20.21
N GLY A 287 -18.71 0.30 -19.39
CA GLY A 287 -19.38 1.60 -19.32
C GLY A 287 -18.62 2.56 -18.41
N ILE A 288 -18.53 3.82 -18.84
CA ILE A 288 -18.07 4.95 -18.02
C ILE A 288 -19.13 6.05 -18.04
N ALA A 289 -19.60 6.48 -16.89
CA ALA A 289 -20.66 7.46 -16.78
C ALA A 289 -20.34 8.54 -15.76
N ARG A 290 -20.95 9.71 -15.97
CA ARG A 290 -20.97 10.79 -15.01
C ARG A 290 -22.41 10.99 -14.50
N LEU A 291 -22.61 10.98 -13.20
CA LEU A 291 -23.90 11.26 -12.57
C LEU A 291 -24.29 12.73 -12.77
N LYS A 292 -25.59 12.98 -12.92
CA LYS A 292 -26.16 14.33 -12.88
C LYS A 292 -25.96 14.94 -11.49
N ASP A 293 -26.03 16.27 -11.41
CA ASP A 293 -25.95 16.99 -10.14
C ASP A 293 -27.09 16.55 -9.19
N GLY A 294 -26.73 16.28 -7.95
CA GLY A 294 -27.67 15.87 -6.91
C GLY A 294 -28.13 14.41 -6.97
N VAL A 295 -27.70 13.63 -7.97
CA VAL A 295 -28.06 12.20 -8.06
C VAL A 295 -27.09 11.37 -7.21
N SER A 296 -27.65 10.55 -6.29
CA SER A 296 -26.85 9.63 -5.50
C SER A 296 -26.46 8.36 -6.29
N PHE A 297 -25.36 7.71 -5.91
CA PHE A 297 -24.98 6.40 -6.48
C PHE A 297 -26.09 5.35 -6.35
N ALA A 298 -26.78 5.32 -5.21
CA ALA A 298 -27.88 4.38 -4.97
C ALA A 298 -29.04 4.62 -5.94
N THR A 299 -29.40 5.88 -6.21
CA THR A 299 -30.45 6.25 -7.17
C THR A 299 -30.04 5.86 -8.59
N ALA A 300 -28.79 6.13 -8.96
CA ALA A 300 -28.28 5.79 -10.29
C ALA A 300 -28.23 4.26 -10.50
N PHE A 301 -27.82 3.52 -9.49
CA PHE A 301 -27.79 2.05 -9.55
C PHE A 301 -29.21 1.46 -9.68
N ALA A 302 -30.20 2.01 -8.96
CA ALA A 302 -31.59 1.59 -9.08
C ALA A 302 -32.16 1.84 -10.49
N ASP A 303 -31.85 2.99 -11.12
CA ASP A 303 -32.28 3.33 -12.47
C ASP A 303 -31.71 2.33 -13.50
N ILE A 304 -30.40 2.09 -13.50
CA ILE A 304 -29.76 1.14 -14.42
C ILE A 304 -30.23 -0.29 -14.19
N LYS A 305 -30.44 -0.68 -12.93
CA LYS A 305 -31.00 -1.99 -12.61
C LYS A 305 -32.42 -2.16 -13.18
N SER A 306 -33.23 -1.10 -13.13
CA SER A 306 -34.58 -1.12 -13.74
C SER A 306 -34.51 -1.26 -15.26
N ILE A 307 -33.56 -0.57 -15.92
CA ILE A 307 -33.34 -0.68 -17.36
C ILE A 307 -32.89 -2.12 -17.73
N ALA A 308 -31.95 -2.70 -17.00
CA ALA A 308 -31.50 -4.07 -17.24
C ALA A 308 -32.67 -5.07 -17.12
N GLN A 309 -33.52 -4.93 -16.11
CA GLN A 309 -34.72 -5.77 -15.95
C GLN A 309 -35.75 -5.58 -17.09
N GLN A 310 -35.81 -4.40 -17.67
CA GLN A 310 -36.65 -4.15 -18.83
C GLN A 310 -36.08 -4.79 -20.09
N LEU A 311 -34.74 -4.71 -20.30
CA LEU A 311 -34.06 -5.36 -21.41
C LEU A 311 -34.13 -6.88 -21.33
N GLU A 312 -34.05 -7.47 -20.12
CA GLU A 312 -34.24 -8.92 -19.92
C GLU A 312 -35.61 -9.37 -20.43
N LYS A 313 -36.68 -8.58 -20.18
CA LYS A 313 -38.03 -8.89 -20.69
C LYS A 313 -38.14 -8.68 -22.19
N GLN A 314 -37.45 -7.69 -22.74
CA GLN A 314 -37.52 -7.33 -24.15
C GLN A 314 -36.68 -8.28 -25.03
N TYR A 315 -35.54 -8.74 -24.48
CA TYR A 315 -34.57 -9.61 -25.18
C TYR A 315 -34.27 -10.86 -24.36
N PRO A 316 -35.25 -11.75 -24.11
CA PRO A 316 -35.07 -12.90 -23.23
C PRO A 316 -34.03 -13.92 -23.72
N ASP A 317 -33.74 -13.94 -25.03
CA ASP A 317 -32.78 -14.87 -25.64
C ASP A 317 -31.31 -14.45 -25.42
N SER A 318 -31.06 -13.17 -25.13
CA SER A 318 -29.71 -12.63 -24.94
C SER A 318 -29.45 -12.04 -23.55
N ASN A 319 -30.49 -11.55 -22.87
CA ASN A 319 -30.35 -10.80 -21.62
C ASN A 319 -30.97 -11.51 -20.40
N ARG A 320 -31.34 -12.79 -20.51
CA ARG A 320 -31.85 -13.57 -19.38
C ARG A 320 -30.79 -13.67 -18.29
N ASP A 321 -31.19 -13.49 -17.02
CA ASP A 321 -30.27 -13.48 -15.86
C ASP A 321 -29.11 -12.49 -15.99
N GLN A 322 -29.29 -11.45 -16.81
CA GLN A 322 -28.33 -10.40 -17.03
C GLN A 322 -28.80 -9.13 -16.32
N TRP A 323 -28.05 -8.71 -15.33
CA TRP A 323 -28.37 -7.55 -14.50
C TRP A 323 -27.35 -6.45 -14.71
N ALA A 324 -27.54 -5.30 -14.04
CA ALA A 324 -26.57 -4.22 -14.03
C ALA A 324 -25.76 -4.22 -12.73
N PHE A 325 -24.49 -3.84 -12.84
CA PHE A 325 -23.62 -3.57 -11.71
C PHE A 325 -22.85 -2.26 -11.93
N MET A 326 -22.65 -1.51 -10.87
CA MET A 326 -22.01 -0.19 -10.96
C MET A 326 -21.09 0.04 -9.76
N LEU A 327 -19.91 0.55 -10.02
CA LEU A 327 -18.95 0.95 -8.99
C LEU A 327 -18.50 2.41 -9.20
N PRO A 328 -18.19 3.16 -8.13
CA PRO A 328 -17.47 4.42 -8.26
C PRO A 328 -16.14 4.18 -8.99
N LEU A 329 -15.74 5.10 -9.87
CA LEU A 329 -14.46 4.99 -10.59
C LEU A 329 -13.27 4.86 -9.62
N THR A 330 -13.33 5.56 -8.48
CA THR A 330 -12.32 5.42 -7.42
C THR A 330 -12.21 4.02 -6.85
N GLU A 331 -13.33 3.31 -6.71
CA GLU A 331 -13.33 1.92 -6.22
C GLU A 331 -12.74 0.96 -7.25
N VAL A 332 -12.95 1.22 -8.54
CA VAL A 332 -12.37 0.41 -9.62
C VAL A 332 -10.85 0.61 -9.70
N VAL A 333 -10.38 1.85 -9.51
CA VAL A 333 -8.94 2.19 -9.64
C VAL A 333 -8.14 1.83 -8.39
N VAL A 334 -8.73 1.98 -7.20
CA VAL A 334 -8.00 1.92 -5.92
C VAL A 334 -8.52 0.83 -4.98
N GLY A 335 -9.69 0.24 -5.28
CA GLY A 335 -10.40 -0.66 -4.36
C GLY A 335 -9.54 -1.80 -3.83
N ASP A 336 -8.81 -2.48 -4.70
CA ASP A 336 -7.96 -3.62 -4.35
C ASP A 336 -6.71 -3.22 -3.55
N MET A 337 -6.24 -1.97 -3.70
CA MET A 337 -5.09 -1.44 -2.94
C MET A 337 -5.46 -0.88 -1.58
N ARG A 338 -6.72 -0.49 -1.39
CA ARG A 338 -7.19 0.15 -0.15
C ARG A 338 -6.88 -0.66 1.11
N PRO A 339 -7.15 -1.98 1.19
CA PRO A 339 -6.81 -2.77 2.37
C PRO A 339 -5.31 -2.79 2.64
N ILE A 340 -4.48 -2.89 1.60
CA ILE A 340 -3.02 -2.90 1.70
C ILE A 340 -2.50 -1.59 2.27
N LEU A 341 -2.96 -0.45 1.71
CA LEU A 341 -2.57 0.88 2.16
C LEU A 341 -2.96 1.13 3.63
N LEU A 342 -4.15 0.67 4.05
CA LEU A 342 -4.59 0.79 5.44
C LEU A 342 -3.74 -0.05 6.40
N VAL A 343 -3.34 -1.27 5.99
CA VAL A 343 -2.44 -2.12 6.78
C VAL A 343 -1.05 -1.49 6.89
N LEU A 344 -0.50 -0.98 5.80
CA LEU A 344 0.79 -0.29 5.80
C LEU A 344 0.76 0.98 6.66
N MET A 345 -0.32 1.76 6.57
CA MET A 345 -0.50 2.95 7.39
C MET A 345 -0.60 2.61 8.88
N SER A 346 -1.33 1.55 9.22
CA SER A 346 -1.43 1.04 10.58
C SER A 346 -0.06 0.56 11.10
N GLY A 347 0.69 -0.19 10.27
CA GLY A 347 2.03 -0.64 10.58
C GLY A 347 3.02 0.51 10.82
N ALA A 348 2.99 1.53 9.97
CA ALA A 348 3.79 2.74 10.14
C ALA A 348 3.42 3.51 11.42
N GLY A 349 2.13 3.59 11.75
CA GLY A 349 1.64 4.16 13.01
C GLY A 349 2.14 3.40 14.24
N LEU A 350 2.13 2.07 14.20
CA LEU A 350 2.67 1.21 15.25
C LEU A 350 4.20 1.39 15.40
N LEU A 351 4.91 1.50 14.28
CA LEU A 351 6.35 1.77 14.30
C LEU A 351 6.67 3.14 14.92
N LEU A 352 5.90 4.18 14.59
CA LEU A 352 6.01 5.49 15.22
C LEU A 352 5.71 5.46 16.72
N LEU A 353 4.73 4.65 17.14
CA LEU A 353 4.43 4.43 18.56
C LEU A 353 5.65 3.83 19.27
N ILE A 354 6.26 2.78 18.72
CA ILE A 354 7.50 2.20 19.27
C ILE A 354 8.60 3.27 19.34
N ALA A 355 8.82 4.02 18.26
CA ALA A 355 9.82 5.08 18.21
C ALA A 355 9.58 6.15 19.30
N SER A 356 8.33 6.55 19.48
CA SER A 356 7.95 7.55 20.48
C SER A 356 8.10 7.03 21.92
N VAL A 357 7.72 5.78 22.15
CA VAL A 357 7.92 5.11 23.46
C VAL A 357 9.40 4.99 23.79
N ASN A 358 10.25 4.63 22.82
CA ASN A 358 11.70 4.55 23.00
C ASN A 358 12.29 5.90 23.42
N VAL A 359 11.93 6.97 22.71
CA VAL A 359 12.43 8.32 23.05
C VAL A 359 11.89 8.77 24.41
N ALA A 360 10.63 8.46 24.74
CA ALA A 360 10.07 8.74 26.08
C ALA A 360 10.85 7.98 27.17
N SER A 361 11.20 6.72 26.95
CA SER A 361 12.02 5.91 27.88
C SER A 361 13.43 6.50 28.04
N LEU A 362 14.07 6.93 26.94
CA LEU A 362 15.37 7.60 26.99
C LEU A 362 15.31 8.95 27.74
N LEU A 363 14.24 9.72 27.56
CA LEU A 363 14.01 10.98 28.32
C LEU A 363 13.79 10.72 29.81
N LEU A 364 13.10 9.62 30.14
CA LEU A 364 12.93 9.16 31.52
C LEU A 364 14.27 8.89 32.20
N VAL A 365 15.10 8.06 31.57
CA VAL A 365 16.45 7.72 32.06
C VAL A 365 17.27 9.00 32.29
N ARG A 366 17.24 9.92 31.33
CA ARG A 366 17.96 11.19 31.42
C ARG A 366 17.44 12.10 32.52
N SER A 367 16.12 12.15 32.72
CA SER A 367 15.52 12.99 33.78
C SER A 367 16.01 12.58 35.17
N GLU A 368 16.29 11.29 35.37
CA GLU A 368 16.79 10.79 36.66
C GLU A 368 18.27 11.14 36.87
N SER A 369 19.12 11.04 35.84
CA SER A 369 20.53 11.46 35.97
C SER A 369 20.70 12.94 36.33
N ARG A 370 19.65 13.75 36.09
CA ARG A 370 19.63 15.19 36.44
C ARG A 370 18.88 15.53 37.75
N ARG A 371 18.57 14.49 38.53
CA ARG A 371 17.78 14.68 39.78
C ARG A 371 18.40 15.65 40.76
N ARG A 372 19.74 15.58 40.99
CA ARG A 372 20.48 16.51 41.86
C ARG A 372 20.40 17.94 41.32
N GLU A 373 20.59 18.18 40.05
CA GLU A 373 20.46 19.48 39.38
C GLU A 373 19.05 20.09 39.59
N MET A 374 18.02 19.27 39.43
CA MET A 374 16.63 19.70 39.64
C MET A 374 16.31 20.01 41.13
N ALA A 375 16.84 19.20 42.02
CA ALA A 375 16.69 19.46 43.46
C ALA A 375 17.33 20.78 43.90
N VAL A 376 18.54 21.08 43.43
CA VAL A 376 19.22 22.36 43.68
C VAL A 376 18.44 23.54 43.11
N ARG A 377 17.92 23.40 41.87
CA ARG A 377 17.11 24.48 41.25
C ARG A 377 15.77 24.69 41.98
N GLY A 378 15.15 23.61 42.45
CA GLY A 378 13.95 23.71 43.29
C GLY A 378 14.22 24.39 44.61
N ALA A 379 15.34 24.06 45.24
CA ALA A 379 15.79 24.74 46.48
C ALA A 379 16.10 26.24 46.29
N LEU A 380 16.57 26.59 45.06
CA LEU A 380 16.80 28.00 44.66
C LEU A 380 15.51 28.73 44.21
N GLY A 381 14.32 28.07 44.30
CA GLY A 381 13.02 28.70 44.04
C GLY A 381 12.42 28.51 42.68
N ALA A 382 12.96 27.61 41.81
CA ALA A 382 12.36 27.31 40.53
C ALA A 382 11.00 26.58 40.70
N SER A 383 9.94 27.11 40.07
CA SER A 383 8.61 26.48 40.14
C SER A 383 8.58 25.13 39.43
N PRO A 384 7.79 24.15 39.93
CA PRO A 384 7.62 22.84 39.25
C PRO A 384 7.13 22.96 37.80
N GLN A 385 6.30 23.96 37.53
CA GLN A 385 5.79 24.25 36.18
C GLN A 385 6.92 24.69 35.22
N ARG A 386 7.87 25.48 35.68
CA ARG A 386 9.03 25.92 34.88
C ARG A 386 9.96 24.76 34.55
N LEU A 387 10.17 23.84 35.49
CA LEU A 387 10.96 22.63 35.26
C LEU A 387 10.26 21.69 34.28
N ALA A 388 8.95 21.47 34.46
CA ALA A 388 8.16 20.66 33.52
C ALA A 388 8.20 21.25 32.09
N ARG A 389 8.05 22.57 31.93
CA ARG A 389 8.12 23.24 30.64
C ARG A 389 9.46 23.04 29.94
N GLN A 390 10.58 23.07 30.66
CA GLN A 390 11.90 22.82 30.10
C GLN A 390 12.00 21.40 29.48
N PHE A 391 11.50 20.35 30.16
CA PHE A 391 11.48 18.99 29.61
C PHE A 391 10.59 18.87 28.39
N VAL A 392 9.41 19.51 28.43
CA VAL A 392 8.51 19.58 27.28
C VAL A 392 9.21 20.23 26.09
N THR A 393 9.92 21.35 26.33
CA THR A 393 10.66 22.05 25.26
C THR A 393 11.81 21.20 24.70
N GLU A 394 12.56 20.46 25.55
CA GLU A 394 13.58 19.51 25.08
C GLU A 394 12.96 18.41 24.20
N GLY A 395 11.84 17.82 24.63
CA GLY A 395 11.12 16.80 23.88
C GLY A 395 10.55 17.32 22.55
N MET A 396 9.92 18.50 22.57
CA MET A 396 9.40 19.16 21.36
C MET A 396 10.50 19.49 20.36
N MET A 397 11.68 19.89 20.84
CA MET A 397 12.84 20.18 19.99
C MET A 397 13.38 18.93 19.31
N LEU A 398 13.45 17.80 20.04
CA LEU A 398 13.81 16.50 19.46
C LEU A 398 12.78 16.09 18.41
N ALA A 399 11.48 16.24 18.70
CA ALA A 399 10.41 15.93 17.75
C ALA A 399 10.47 16.82 16.51
N ALA A 400 10.76 18.11 16.65
CA ALA A 400 10.89 19.03 15.53
C ALA A 400 12.10 18.69 14.62
N ILE A 401 13.27 18.41 15.21
CA ILE A 401 14.47 18.00 14.45
C ILE A 401 14.22 16.64 13.78
N GLY A 402 13.63 15.68 14.52
CA GLY A 402 13.23 14.38 13.99
C GLY A 402 12.21 14.50 12.86
N CYS A 403 11.26 15.44 12.95
CA CYS A 403 10.29 15.74 11.90
C CYS A 403 10.97 16.26 10.62
N VAL A 404 11.86 17.23 10.72
CA VAL A 404 12.59 17.77 9.56
C VAL A 404 13.39 16.69 8.86
N LEU A 405 14.19 15.92 9.60
CA LEU A 405 14.96 14.81 9.04
C LEU A 405 14.07 13.69 8.53
N GLY A 406 12.97 13.39 9.23
CA GLY A 406 11.98 12.41 8.83
C GLY A 406 11.29 12.77 7.52
N VAL A 407 10.93 14.03 7.32
CA VAL A 407 10.33 14.55 6.08
C VAL A 407 11.32 14.44 4.91
N VAL A 408 12.59 14.80 5.13
CA VAL A 408 13.65 14.64 4.11
C VAL A 408 13.84 13.16 3.77
N ALA A 409 13.91 12.29 4.76
CA ALA A 409 14.05 10.85 4.56
C ALA A 409 12.81 10.26 3.85
N ALA A 410 11.59 10.71 4.20
CA ALA A 410 10.36 10.30 3.53
C ALA A 410 10.39 10.65 2.03
N GLN A 411 10.84 11.86 1.68
CA GLN A 411 10.96 12.28 0.28
C GLN A 411 11.90 11.36 -0.51
N GLN A 412 13.04 10.97 0.07
CA GLN A 412 13.96 10.06 -0.59
C GLN A 412 13.39 8.63 -0.68
N SER A 413 12.73 8.16 0.39
CA SER A 413 12.07 6.86 0.41
C SER A 413 10.97 6.76 -0.65
N MET A 414 10.15 7.80 -0.81
CA MET A 414 9.12 7.85 -1.85
C MET A 414 9.71 7.77 -3.26
N ARG A 415 10.80 8.50 -3.52
CA ARG A 415 11.51 8.42 -4.80
C ARG A 415 12.03 7.02 -5.07
N LEU A 416 12.66 6.41 -4.07
CA LEU A 416 13.17 5.04 -4.18
C LEU A 416 12.03 4.04 -4.41
N LEU A 417 10.95 4.11 -3.65
CA LEU A 417 9.80 3.22 -3.81
C LEU A 417 9.17 3.36 -5.20
N ALA A 418 9.04 4.60 -5.72
CA ALA A 418 8.51 4.83 -7.05
C ALA A 418 9.39 4.20 -8.16
N THR A 419 10.72 4.12 -7.99
CA THR A 419 11.60 3.45 -8.97
C THR A 419 11.51 1.92 -8.93
N LEU A 420 10.99 1.35 -7.85
CA LEU A 420 10.81 -0.09 -7.70
C LEU A 420 9.48 -0.60 -8.29
N ILE A 421 8.56 0.30 -8.62
CA ILE A 421 7.29 -0.06 -9.26
C ILE A 421 7.54 -0.27 -10.76
N PRO A 422 7.14 -1.42 -11.33
CA PRO A 422 7.21 -1.65 -12.77
C PRO A 422 6.48 -0.56 -13.57
N LYS A 423 6.99 -0.19 -14.73
CA LYS A 423 6.44 0.89 -15.55
C LYS A 423 4.99 0.63 -15.98
N ASP A 424 4.68 -0.62 -16.31
CA ASP A 424 3.34 -1.02 -16.74
C ASP A 424 2.34 -0.91 -15.57
N MET A 425 2.79 -1.26 -14.36
CA MET A 425 1.98 -1.10 -13.16
C MET A 425 1.85 0.37 -12.72
N MET A 426 2.87 1.20 -12.97
CA MET A 426 2.79 2.66 -12.72
C MET A 426 1.70 3.31 -13.60
N ALA A 427 1.52 2.82 -14.82
CA ALA A 427 0.52 3.33 -15.75
C ALA A 427 -0.92 3.04 -15.28
N SER A 428 -1.14 1.89 -14.62
CA SER A 428 -2.44 1.57 -14.00
C SER A 428 -2.71 2.33 -12.69
N MET A 429 -1.75 3.17 -12.23
CA MET A 429 -1.84 3.96 -11.00
C MET A 429 -1.73 5.47 -11.25
N PRO A 430 -2.70 6.11 -11.94
CA PRO A 430 -2.62 7.53 -12.32
C PRO A 430 -2.53 8.45 -11.11
N PHE A 431 -3.03 8.03 -9.94
CA PHE A 431 -2.95 8.76 -8.69
C PHE A 431 -1.51 8.88 -8.15
N LEU A 432 -0.56 8.08 -8.63
CA LEU A 432 0.87 8.19 -8.26
C LEU A 432 1.63 9.24 -9.09
N HIS A 433 1.05 9.75 -10.17
CA HIS A 433 1.65 10.85 -10.92
C HIS A 433 1.77 12.08 -10.01
N GLY A 434 2.99 12.58 -9.84
CA GLY A 434 3.27 13.67 -8.91
C GLY A 434 3.32 13.25 -7.43
N LEU A 435 3.58 11.96 -7.15
CA LEU A 435 3.83 11.49 -5.79
C LEU A 435 4.98 12.27 -5.17
N GLY A 436 4.72 12.96 -4.08
CA GLY A 436 5.71 13.78 -3.38
C GLY A 436 5.13 14.47 -2.16
N LEU A 437 5.98 15.21 -1.46
CA LEU A 437 5.56 16.01 -0.32
C LEU A 437 4.65 17.16 -0.80
N ASN A 438 3.43 17.13 -0.29
CA ASN A 438 2.44 18.19 -0.47
C ASN A 438 2.05 18.79 0.89
N ALA A 439 1.14 19.76 0.87
CA ALA A 439 0.66 20.42 2.09
C ALA A 439 0.05 19.41 3.10
N HIS A 440 -0.69 18.41 2.62
CA HIS A 440 -1.27 17.37 3.49
C HIS A 440 -0.18 16.52 4.16
N GLY A 441 0.85 16.10 3.42
CA GLY A 441 1.99 15.34 3.96
C GLY A 441 2.78 16.12 5.00
N ILE A 442 3.02 17.41 4.76
CA ILE A 442 3.70 18.31 5.73
C ILE A 442 2.83 18.50 6.97
N ALA A 443 1.53 18.77 6.81
CA ALA A 443 0.60 18.91 7.93
C ALA A 443 0.53 17.62 8.76
N PHE A 444 0.50 16.46 8.10
CA PHE A 444 0.55 15.16 8.76
C PHE A 444 1.86 14.95 9.54
N ALA A 445 3.01 15.28 8.96
CA ALA A 445 4.30 15.21 9.64
C ALA A 445 4.34 16.10 10.90
N CYS A 446 3.82 17.33 10.80
CA CYS A 446 3.69 18.24 11.93
C CYS A 446 2.75 17.67 13.01
N LEU A 447 1.63 17.07 12.62
CA LEU A 447 0.71 16.40 13.54
C LEU A 447 1.42 15.27 14.31
N LEU A 448 2.17 14.42 13.61
CA LEU A 448 2.94 13.33 14.22
C LEU A 448 4.00 13.84 15.19
N ALA A 449 4.70 14.92 14.83
CA ALA A 449 5.69 15.56 15.70
C ALA A 449 5.03 16.14 16.97
N ILE A 450 3.85 16.75 16.83
CA ILE A 450 3.08 17.29 17.97
C ILE A 450 2.60 16.13 18.87
N LEU A 451 2.08 15.05 18.30
CA LEU A 451 1.62 13.88 19.07
C LEU A 451 2.78 13.21 19.83
N SER A 452 3.93 13.03 19.17
CA SER A 452 5.14 12.53 19.82
C SER A 452 5.62 13.45 20.93
N GLY A 453 5.65 14.75 20.67
CA GLY A 453 6.00 15.77 21.68
C GLY A 453 5.03 15.81 22.87
N ALA A 454 3.73 15.63 22.62
CA ALA A 454 2.71 15.52 23.67
C ALA A 454 2.93 14.27 24.54
N LEU A 455 3.28 13.15 23.91
CA LEU A 455 3.63 11.92 24.64
C LEU A 455 4.87 12.13 25.54
N PHE A 456 5.87 12.85 25.06
CA PHE A 456 7.04 13.25 25.86
C PHE A 456 6.68 14.17 27.02
N ALA A 457 5.71 15.05 26.82
CA ALA A 457 5.23 15.98 27.85
C ALA A 457 4.50 15.27 29.01
N LEU A 458 3.92 14.09 28.77
CA LEU A 458 3.30 13.29 29.85
C LEU A 458 4.32 12.83 30.89
N THR A 459 5.57 12.58 30.47
CA THR A 459 6.65 12.09 31.33
C THR A 459 6.91 13.00 32.55
N PRO A 460 7.13 14.33 32.44
CA PRO A 460 7.31 15.21 33.58
C PRO A 460 6.01 15.52 34.35
N ILE A 461 4.85 15.52 33.68
CA ILE A 461 3.55 15.82 34.33
C ILE A 461 3.19 14.74 35.35
N VAL A 462 3.37 13.48 34.96
CA VAL A 462 3.17 12.33 35.85
C VAL A 462 4.07 12.46 37.06
N ARG A 463 5.32 12.93 36.90
CA ARG A 463 6.27 13.10 37.97
C ARG A 463 5.87 14.20 38.95
N VAL A 464 5.48 15.37 38.48
CA VAL A 464 5.11 16.54 39.32
C VAL A 464 3.89 16.23 40.18
N ARG A 465 2.86 15.56 39.63
CA ARG A 465 1.66 15.18 40.42
C ARG A 465 1.98 14.20 41.54
N PHE A 466 2.85 13.23 41.30
CA PHE A 466 3.22 12.25 42.32
C PHE A 466 4.13 12.84 43.40
N THR A 467 4.94 13.87 43.10
CA THR A 467 5.76 14.56 44.11
C THR A 467 4.89 15.39 45.03
N ALA A 468 3.87 16.10 44.55
CA ALA A 468 2.93 16.89 45.34
C ALA A 468 2.05 16.03 46.26
N ILE A 469 1.65 14.82 45.82
CA ILE A 469 0.93 13.85 46.66
C ILE A 469 1.83 13.31 47.79
N ARG A 470 3.13 13.23 47.56
CA ARG A 470 4.11 12.72 48.55
C ARG A 470 4.42 13.73 49.64
N GLU A 471 4.44 15.04 49.40
CA GLU A 471 4.61 16.08 50.42
C GLU A 471 3.46 16.08 51.44
N ASN A 472 2.26 15.67 51.02
CA ASN A 472 1.08 15.52 51.88
C ASN A 472 1.02 14.16 52.62
N LEU A 473 1.93 13.20 52.36
CA LEU A 473 1.96 11.85 52.95
C LEU A 473 3.30 11.53 53.64
N SER A 474 4.02 12.53 54.15
CA SER A 474 5.45 12.45 54.47
C SER A 474 5.84 11.68 55.73
N GLU A 475 5.06 10.79 56.28
CA GLU A 475 5.46 10.05 57.46
C GLU A 475 5.84 8.57 57.29
N GLY A 476 5.95 8.01 56.07
CA GLY A 476 6.20 6.57 55.98
C GLY A 476 6.85 5.95 54.77
N GLY A 477 7.35 6.67 53.76
CA GLY A 477 7.56 5.96 52.50
C GLY A 477 8.76 6.31 51.62
N ARG A 478 10.00 6.06 52.04
CA ARG A 478 11.21 6.14 51.20
C ARG A 478 11.23 5.17 50.00
N GLY A 479 10.31 4.17 49.91
CA GLY A 479 10.23 3.12 48.90
C GLY A 479 9.17 3.32 47.81
N ALA A 480 8.03 3.99 48.06
CA ALA A 480 6.85 3.94 47.18
C ALA A 480 7.01 4.69 45.86
N ALA A 481 7.71 5.83 45.85
CA ALA A 481 7.90 6.61 44.58
C ALA A 481 8.81 5.92 43.56
N GLY A 482 9.80 5.16 44.02
CA GLY A 482 10.65 4.35 43.13
C GLY A 482 9.90 3.19 42.49
N LEU A 483 8.90 2.63 43.17
CA LEU A 483 8.08 1.51 42.67
C LEU A 483 7.12 1.94 41.56
N VAL A 484 6.43 3.09 41.71
CA VAL A 484 5.51 3.61 40.65
C VAL A 484 6.27 3.97 39.38
N TRP A 485 7.43 4.59 39.53
CA TRP A 485 8.28 4.98 38.41
C TRP A 485 8.83 3.78 37.64
N ARG A 486 9.23 2.74 38.33
CA ARG A 486 9.67 1.47 37.75
C ARG A 486 8.53 0.78 37.00
N ARG A 487 7.31 0.79 37.55
CA ARG A 487 6.12 0.23 36.87
C ARG A 487 5.80 0.96 35.57
N PHE A 488 5.94 2.29 35.54
CA PHE A 488 5.69 3.06 34.33
C PHE A 488 6.69 2.72 33.22
N GLY A 489 8.00 2.69 33.50
CA GLY A 489 9.02 2.29 32.54
C GLY A 489 8.83 0.83 32.05
N SER A 490 8.48 -0.08 32.98
CA SER A 490 8.17 -1.47 32.64
C SER A 490 6.94 -1.61 31.72
N ASN A 491 5.88 -0.82 31.96
CA ASN A 491 4.69 -0.86 31.13
C ASN A 491 4.97 -0.31 29.71
N LEU A 492 5.83 0.69 29.55
CA LEU A 492 6.25 1.17 28.24
C LEU A 492 6.95 0.06 27.43
N VAL A 493 7.85 -0.68 28.06
CA VAL A 493 8.52 -1.83 27.41
C VAL A 493 7.52 -2.94 27.02
N VAL A 494 6.54 -3.22 27.87
CA VAL A 494 5.49 -4.22 27.57
C VAL A 494 4.69 -3.78 26.34
N VAL A 495 4.27 -2.50 26.26
CA VAL A 495 3.57 -1.94 25.10
C VAL A 495 4.44 -2.03 23.83
N GLU A 496 5.73 -1.70 23.96
CA GLU A 496 6.69 -1.77 22.84
C GLU A 496 6.85 -3.20 22.33
N LEU A 497 7.09 -4.18 23.20
CA LEU A 497 7.21 -5.59 22.83
C LEU A 497 5.90 -6.15 22.26
N ALA A 498 4.75 -5.75 22.82
CA ALA A 498 3.45 -6.15 22.30
C ALA A 498 3.22 -5.61 20.89
N THR A 499 3.56 -4.33 20.65
CA THR A 499 3.45 -3.69 19.34
C THR A 499 4.42 -4.32 18.33
N ALA A 500 5.66 -4.60 18.73
CA ALA A 500 6.64 -5.29 17.89
C ALA A 500 6.16 -6.72 17.54
N MET A 501 5.52 -7.43 18.48
CA MET A 501 4.92 -8.74 18.23
C MET A 501 3.82 -8.67 17.16
N VAL A 502 2.95 -7.66 17.21
CA VAL A 502 1.89 -7.46 16.21
C VAL A 502 2.49 -7.25 14.80
N LEU A 503 3.51 -6.40 14.69
CA LEU A 503 4.18 -6.15 13.41
C LEU A 503 4.91 -7.38 12.87
N LEU A 504 5.62 -8.10 13.73
CA LEU A 504 6.32 -9.32 13.36
C LEU A 504 5.34 -10.44 12.95
N ALA A 505 4.21 -10.59 13.65
CA ALA A 505 3.18 -11.56 13.32
C ALA A 505 2.52 -11.21 11.96
N GLY A 506 2.19 -9.92 11.73
CA GLY A 506 1.69 -9.45 10.44
C GLY A 506 2.64 -9.76 9.29
N ALA A 507 3.93 -9.47 9.46
CA ALA A 507 4.97 -9.77 8.47
C ALA A 507 5.12 -11.28 8.23
N GLY A 508 5.11 -12.08 9.29
CA GLY A 508 5.20 -13.54 9.19
C GLY A 508 4.01 -14.16 8.47
N LEU A 509 2.79 -13.70 8.78
CA LEU A 509 1.57 -14.16 8.10
C LEU A 509 1.54 -13.77 6.63
N LEU A 510 1.90 -12.51 6.28
CA LEU A 510 1.98 -12.06 4.88
C LEU A 510 3.10 -12.79 4.12
N GLY A 511 4.26 -13.01 4.73
CA GLY A 511 5.35 -13.77 4.14
C GLY A 511 4.96 -15.24 3.89
N LYS A 512 4.26 -15.87 4.83
CA LYS A 512 3.74 -17.24 4.65
C LYS A 512 2.62 -17.31 3.61
N SER A 513 1.76 -16.29 3.57
CA SER A 513 0.72 -16.14 2.55
C SER A 513 1.33 -16.04 1.16
N PHE A 514 2.34 -15.19 0.99
CA PHE A 514 3.07 -15.07 -0.27
C PHE A 514 3.79 -16.37 -0.66
N TYR A 515 4.45 -17.01 0.29
CA TYR A 515 5.07 -18.32 0.03
C TYR A 515 4.05 -19.36 -0.45
N ARG A 516 2.88 -19.44 0.19
CA ARG A 516 1.80 -20.35 -0.23
C ARG A 516 1.24 -20.02 -1.60
N LEU A 517 1.08 -18.72 -1.92
CA LEU A 517 0.63 -18.28 -3.22
C LEU A 517 1.55 -18.79 -4.34
N LEU A 518 2.87 -18.66 -4.15
CA LEU A 518 3.86 -19.15 -5.12
C LEU A 518 3.95 -20.68 -5.23
N HIS A 519 3.49 -21.41 -4.21
CA HIS A 519 3.53 -22.88 -4.16
C HIS A 519 2.12 -23.49 -4.23
N THR A 520 1.14 -22.72 -4.69
CA THR A 520 -0.20 -23.24 -4.96
C THR A 520 -0.14 -24.14 -6.18
N ASP A 521 -0.84 -25.27 -6.13
CA ASP A 521 -1.03 -26.11 -7.30
C ASP A 521 -1.85 -25.34 -8.34
N ILE A 522 -1.23 -25.01 -9.44
CA ILE A 522 -1.82 -24.29 -10.57
C ILE A 522 -2.22 -25.21 -11.71
N GLY A 523 -2.18 -26.53 -11.47
CA GLY A 523 -2.53 -27.56 -12.45
C GLY A 523 -1.50 -27.78 -13.56
N MET A 524 -0.30 -27.15 -13.43
CA MET A 524 0.82 -27.29 -14.38
C MET A 524 2.17 -27.23 -13.68
N GLN A 525 3.22 -27.65 -14.39
CA GLN A 525 4.61 -27.48 -13.99
C GLN A 525 5.23 -26.28 -14.73
N PRO A 526 5.42 -25.13 -14.07
CA PRO A 526 5.86 -23.89 -14.73
C PRO A 526 7.36 -23.88 -15.07
N ASP A 527 8.17 -24.65 -14.34
CA ASP A 527 9.63 -24.68 -14.54
C ASP A 527 9.99 -25.20 -15.93
N HIS A 528 11.08 -24.68 -16.46
CA HIS A 528 11.63 -25.07 -17.76
C HIS A 528 10.71 -24.79 -18.96
N ILE A 529 9.88 -23.74 -18.89
CA ILE A 529 9.04 -23.31 -20.02
C ILE A 529 9.46 -21.91 -20.47
N ALA A 530 10.03 -21.85 -21.67
CA ALA A 530 10.23 -20.63 -22.44
C ALA A 530 9.01 -20.36 -23.32
N MET A 531 8.61 -19.12 -23.47
CA MET A 531 7.46 -18.76 -24.28
C MET A 531 7.64 -17.44 -25.02
N VAL A 532 6.96 -17.31 -26.13
CA VAL A 532 6.93 -16.10 -26.94
C VAL A 532 5.56 -15.95 -27.60
N ARG A 533 5.05 -14.73 -27.67
CA ARG A 533 3.81 -14.42 -28.36
C ARG A 533 4.10 -14.10 -29.84
N VAL A 534 3.25 -14.62 -30.71
CA VAL A 534 3.35 -14.49 -32.17
C VAL A 534 2.02 -13.98 -32.71
N ASP A 535 2.06 -12.95 -33.54
CA ASP A 535 0.92 -12.50 -34.32
C ASP A 535 1.29 -12.48 -35.82
N ALA A 536 0.58 -13.29 -36.60
CA ALA A 536 0.78 -13.39 -38.02
C ALA A 536 -0.06 -12.37 -38.79
N GLN A 537 0.39 -11.96 -39.99
CA GLN A 537 -0.33 -11.01 -40.83
C GLN A 537 -1.65 -11.62 -41.32
N PRO A 538 -2.83 -11.04 -40.96
CA PRO A 538 -4.13 -11.60 -41.31
C PRO A 538 -4.34 -11.74 -42.84
N GLU A 539 -3.73 -10.85 -43.65
CA GLU A 539 -3.85 -10.89 -45.09
C GLU A 539 -3.10 -12.10 -45.72
N LYS A 540 -1.90 -12.37 -45.19
CA LYS A 540 -1.07 -13.47 -45.65
C LYS A 540 -1.62 -14.82 -45.20
N TYR A 541 -2.22 -14.85 -44.02
CA TYR A 541 -2.79 -16.03 -43.37
C TYR A 541 -4.32 -15.89 -43.21
N ALA A 542 -5.00 -15.52 -44.32
CA ALA A 542 -6.43 -15.26 -44.34
C ALA A 542 -7.29 -16.54 -44.10
N LYS A 543 -6.81 -17.68 -44.59
CA LYS A 543 -7.51 -18.96 -44.50
C LYS A 543 -7.05 -19.76 -43.28
N ASP A 544 -7.96 -20.53 -42.71
CA ASP A 544 -7.69 -21.38 -41.54
C ASP A 544 -6.62 -22.45 -41.84
N GLU A 545 -6.60 -23.02 -43.04
CA GLU A 545 -5.58 -24.01 -43.47
C GLU A 545 -4.17 -23.40 -43.48
N GLN A 546 -4.04 -22.10 -43.85
CA GLN A 546 -2.76 -21.37 -43.80
C GLN A 546 -2.28 -21.14 -42.38
N ARG A 547 -3.19 -20.79 -41.46
CA ARG A 547 -2.90 -20.61 -40.04
C ARG A 547 -2.46 -21.88 -39.37
N VAL A 548 -3.15 -22.98 -39.67
CA VAL A 548 -2.79 -24.34 -39.20
C VAL A 548 -1.41 -24.75 -39.73
N ALA A 549 -1.15 -24.52 -41.04
CA ALA A 549 0.14 -24.86 -41.65
C ALA A 549 1.29 -24.06 -40.99
N LEU A 550 1.09 -22.74 -40.78
CA LEU A 550 2.05 -21.90 -40.06
C LEU A 550 2.33 -22.39 -38.63
N ALA A 551 1.26 -22.69 -37.90
CA ALA A 551 1.37 -23.16 -36.50
C ALA A 551 2.15 -24.49 -36.42
N ARG A 552 1.88 -25.41 -37.35
CA ARG A 552 2.62 -26.68 -37.46
C ARG A 552 4.09 -26.49 -37.83
N GLU A 553 4.40 -25.57 -38.76
CA GLU A 553 5.78 -25.25 -39.14
C GLU A 553 6.54 -24.67 -37.97
N ILE A 554 5.94 -23.71 -37.24
CA ILE A 554 6.54 -23.11 -36.02
C ILE A 554 6.81 -24.22 -34.98
N ALA A 555 5.78 -25.01 -34.65
CA ALA A 555 5.91 -26.09 -33.67
C ALA A 555 7.02 -27.09 -34.05
N GLY A 556 7.08 -27.51 -35.36
CA GLY A 556 8.09 -28.43 -35.84
C GLY A 556 9.51 -27.86 -35.76
N ARG A 557 9.73 -26.59 -36.17
CA ARG A 557 11.05 -25.98 -36.10
C ARG A 557 11.51 -25.74 -34.64
N VAL A 558 10.58 -25.34 -33.77
CA VAL A 558 10.88 -25.18 -32.37
C VAL A 558 11.18 -26.52 -31.68
N ALA A 559 10.44 -27.58 -32.02
CA ALA A 559 10.68 -28.92 -31.50
C ALA A 559 12.05 -29.50 -31.92
N ALA A 560 12.60 -29.05 -33.06
CA ALA A 560 13.91 -29.45 -33.53
C ALA A 560 15.08 -28.71 -32.84
N LEU A 561 14.82 -27.72 -32.00
CA LEU A 561 15.85 -27.00 -31.26
C LEU A 561 16.50 -27.90 -30.18
N PRO A 562 17.84 -27.80 -29.99
CA PRO A 562 18.51 -28.60 -28.98
C PRO A 562 17.95 -28.37 -27.58
N GLY A 563 17.66 -29.45 -26.87
CA GLY A 563 17.15 -29.38 -25.49
C GLY A 563 15.64 -29.20 -25.37
N VAL A 564 14.91 -28.91 -26.45
CA VAL A 564 13.44 -28.83 -26.41
C VAL A 564 12.86 -30.25 -26.28
N GLN A 565 11.98 -30.42 -25.28
CA GLN A 565 11.33 -31.70 -24.97
C GLN A 565 9.91 -31.79 -25.56
N SER A 566 9.17 -30.67 -25.51
CA SER A 566 7.81 -30.56 -26.01
C SER A 566 7.46 -29.12 -26.36
N VAL A 567 6.58 -28.94 -27.35
CA VAL A 567 6.12 -27.64 -27.81
C VAL A 567 4.60 -27.62 -27.76
N GLY A 568 4.06 -26.55 -27.20
CA GLY A 568 2.64 -26.25 -27.12
C GLY A 568 2.31 -24.92 -27.76
N LEU A 569 1.12 -24.81 -28.35
CA LEU A 569 0.56 -23.53 -28.81
C LEU A 569 -0.75 -23.28 -28.08
N THR A 570 -1.02 -22.00 -27.76
CA THR A 570 -2.29 -21.58 -27.18
C THR A 570 -2.64 -20.16 -27.60
N THR A 571 -3.91 -19.84 -27.73
CA THR A 571 -4.37 -18.48 -28.03
C THR A 571 -4.27 -17.57 -26.81
N LYS A 572 -4.28 -18.13 -25.59
CA LYS A 572 -4.14 -17.39 -24.34
C LYS A 572 -3.41 -18.22 -23.29
N LEU A 573 -2.56 -17.56 -22.50
CA LEU A 573 -1.82 -18.21 -21.42
C LEU A 573 -2.69 -18.42 -20.17
N PRO A 574 -2.36 -19.41 -19.33
CA PRO A 574 -2.83 -19.45 -17.95
C PRO A 574 -2.36 -18.19 -17.19
N ILE A 575 -3.02 -17.90 -16.08
CA ILE A 575 -2.65 -16.76 -15.19
C ILE A 575 -2.69 -15.41 -15.94
N GLU A 576 -3.53 -15.31 -16.95
CA GLU A 576 -3.73 -14.09 -17.70
C GLU A 576 -5.11 -13.53 -17.40
N ASP A 577 -5.16 -12.30 -16.80
CA ASP A 577 -6.41 -11.61 -16.60
C ASP A 577 -7.07 -11.26 -17.94
N GLY A 578 -8.36 -11.32 -17.96
CA GLY A 578 -9.17 -11.00 -19.13
C GLY A 578 -10.23 -12.07 -19.39
N ASP A 579 -11.46 -11.63 -19.39
CA ASP A 579 -12.65 -12.48 -19.44
C ASP A 579 -13.01 -12.85 -20.90
N TRP A 580 -12.10 -13.57 -21.59
CA TRP A 580 -12.48 -14.23 -22.83
C TRP A 580 -13.27 -15.48 -22.47
N THR A 581 -14.56 -15.29 -22.30
CA THR A 581 -15.53 -16.34 -22.05
C THR A 581 -16.43 -16.51 -23.26
N THR A 582 -17.11 -17.60 -23.31
CA THR A 582 -18.13 -17.89 -24.31
C THR A 582 -19.30 -18.60 -23.67
N GLY A 583 -20.50 -18.26 -24.11
CA GLY A 583 -21.71 -18.94 -23.71
C GLY A 583 -21.82 -20.31 -24.37
N PHE A 584 -22.23 -21.34 -23.64
CA PHE A 584 -22.45 -22.66 -24.17
C PHE A 584 -23.72 -23.30 -23.60
N ARG A 585 -24.24 -24.33 -24.32
CA ARG A 585 -25.31 -25.20 -23.84
C ARG A 585 -24.88 -26.66 -23.84
N ILE A 586 -25.49 -27.44 -22.97
CA ILE A 586 -25.32 -28.89 -22.91
C ILE A 586 -26.34 -29.54 -23.80
N VAL A 587 -25.88 -30.25 -24.82
CA VAL A 587 -26.80 -30.94 -25.78
C VAL A 587 -27.58 -32.01 -25.05
N GLY A 588 -28.92 -32.05 -25.26
CA GLY A 588 -29.83 -32.96 -24.59
C GLY A 588 -30.36 -32.49 -23.25
N ARG A 589 -29.95 -31.32 -22.76
CA ARG A 589 -30.62 -30.66 -21.64
C ARG A 589 -31.51 -29.52 -22.14
N PRO A 590 -32.68 -29.28 -21.49
CA PRO A 590 -33.46 -28.09 -21.82
C PRO A 590 -32.61 -26.84 -21.68
N TYR A 591 -32.70 -25.91 -22.60
CA TYR A 591 -32.00 -24.64 -22.59
C TYR A 591 -33.04 -23.51 -22.71
N HIS A 592 -33.04 -22.60 -21.76
CA HIS A 592 -34.00 -21.51 -21.69
C HIS A 592 -33.31 -20.14 -21.71
N GLY A 593 -32.09 -20.07 -22.28
CA GLY A 593 -31.29 -18.83 -22.34
C GLY A 593 -30.37 -18.62 -21.12
N GLU A 594 -30.06 -19.67 -20.36
CA GLU A 594 -29.12 -19.57 -19.23
C GLU A 594 -27.73 -19.16 -19.69
N HIS A 595 -27.10 -18.24 -18.95
CA HIS A 595 -25.69 -17.83 -19.16
C HIS A 595 -24.73 -18.88 -18.59
N ASN A 596 -24.50 -19.95 -19.35
CA ASN A 596 -23.44 -20.90 -19.08
C ASN A 596 -22.14 -20.35 -19.70
N GLU A 597 -21.42 -19.53 -18.97
CA GLU A 597 -20.18 -18.91 -19.44
C GLU A 597 -18.96 -19.71 -19.03
N VAL A 598 -17.98 -19.81 -19.91
CA VAL A 598 -16.75 -20.57 -19.67
C VAL A 598 -15.56 -19.93 -20.40
N ALA A 599 -14.39 -20.00 -19.81
CA ALA A 599 -13.15 -19.62 -20.48
C ALA A 599 -12.87 -20.57 -21.66
N ILE A 600 -12.57 -20.03 -22.84
CA ILE A 600 -12.25 -20.84 -24.03
C ILE A 600 -10.82 -20.57 -24.51
N ARG A 601 -10.12 -21.65 -24.90
CA ARG A 601 -8.75 -21.61 -25.46
C ARG A 601 -8.65 -22.53 -26.67
N SER A 602 -7.97 -22.04 -27.73
CA SER A 602 -7.52 -22.93 -28.83
C SER A 602 -6.10 -23.37 -28.50
N VAL A 603 -5.87 -24.69 -28.48
CA VAL A 603 -4.59 -25.26 -28.06
C VAL A 603 -4.12 -26.35 -29.04
N SER A 604 -2.80 -26.48 -29.25
CA SER A 604 -2.25 -27.61 -30.02
C SER A 604 -2.26 -28.88 -29.19
N ALA A 605 -2.12 -30.03 -29.86
CA ALA A 605 -2.02 -31.34 -29.18
C ALA A 605 -0.87 -31.39 -28.16
N GLY A 606 0.24 -30.68 -28.43
CA GLY A 606 1.40 -30.62 -27.53
C GLY A 606 1.25 -29.67 -26.34
N TYR A 607 0.17 -28.89 -26.23
CA TYR A 607 0.00 -27.91 -25.17
C TYR A 607 -0.10 -28.52 -23.75
N MET A 608 -1.02 -29.47 -23.57
CA MET A 608 -1.20 -30.16 -22.29
C MET A 608 0.05 -30.95 -21.87
N PRO A 609 0.72 -31.69 -22.77
CA PRO A 609 2.01 -32.32 -22.47
C PRO A 609 3.11 -31.33 -22.13
N ALA A 610 3.18 -30.17 -22.81
CA ALA A 610 4.17 -29.15 -22.49
C ALA A 610 3.98 -28.55 -21.08
N LEU A 611 2.75 -28.38 -20.62
CA LEU A 611 2.41 -27.94 -19.28
C LEU A 611 2.48 -29.07 -18.24
N LYS A 612 2.54 -30.35 -18.70
CA LYS A 612 2.41 -31.56 -17.87
C LYS A 612 1.11 -31.54 -17.04
N THR A 613 0.03 -31.10 -17.65
CA THR A 613 -1.29 -31.08 -17.04
C THR A 613 -1.79 -32.50 -16.82
N LYS A 614 -2.46 -32.77 -15.70
CA LYS A 614 -2.95 -34.12 -15.38
C LYS A 614 -4.28 -34.41 -16.09
N LEU A 615 -4.33 -35.52 -16.85
CA LEU A 615 -5.57 -36.07 -17.43
C LEU A 615 -6.31 -36.88 -16.34
N LEU A 616 -7.59 -36.57 -16.11
CA LEU A 616 -8.44 -37.23 -15.12
C LEU A 616 -9.32 -38.34 -15.77
N SER A 617 -9.86 -38.06 -16.96
CA SER A 617 -10.68 -39.00 -17.73
C SER A 617 -10.56 -38.71 -19.23
N GLY A 618 -10.75 -39.71 -20.07
CA GLY A 618 -10.70 -39.59 -21.53
C GLY A 618 -9.28 -39.54 -22.12
N ARG A 619 -9.03 -38.62 -23.07
CA ARG A 619 -7.76 -38.48 -23.78
C ARG A 619 -7.39 -37.01 -24.04
N TYR A 620 -6.12 -36.77 -24.34
CA TYR A 620 -5.66 -35.51 -24.93
C TYR A 620 -6.01 -35.40 -26.42
N PHE A 621 -5.79 -34.21 -27.01
CA PHE A 621 -5.92 -34.02 -28.45
C PHE A 621 -4.81 -34.75 -29.23
N SER A 622 -5.12 -35.09 -30.47
CA SER A 622 -4.14 -35.56 -31.44
C SER A 622 -3.97 -34.53 -32.57
N ASP A 623 -2.83 -34.55 -33.26
CA ASP A 623 -2.52 -33.58 -34.33
C ASP A 623 -3.40 -33.71 -35.59
N ASP A 624 -4.12 -34.84 -35.70
CA ASP A 624 -5.04 -35.14 -36.82
C ASP A 624 -6.48 -34.62 -36.57
N GLU A 625 -6.75 -33.95 -35.45
CA GLU A 625 -8.06 -33.32 -35.18
C GLU A 625 -8.15 -31.97 -35.90
N ASP A 626 -8.40 -31.99 -37.19
CA ASP A 626 -8.56 -30.83 -38.06
C ASP A 626 -10.04 -30.53 -38.38
N ALA A 627 -10.26 -29.53 -39.26
CA ALA A 627 -11.59 -29.05 -39.60
C ALA A 627 -12.46 -30.11 -40.32
N SER A 628 -11.87 -31.20 -40.88
CA SER A 628 -12.59 -32.28 -41.56
C SER A 628 -13.20 -33.30 -40.58
N LYS A 629 -12.74 -33.28 -39.31
CA LYS A 629 -13.20 -34.22 -38.29
C LYS A 629 -14.28 -33.59 -37.37
N PRO A 630 -15.04 -34.43 -36.66
CA PRO A 630 -16.00 -33.96 -35.68
C PRO A 630 -15.31 -33.05 -34.65
N LYS A 631 -15.96 -31.94 -34.29
CA LYS A 631 -15.43 -30.98 -33.31
C LYS A 631 -15.35 -31.64 -31.95
N VAL A 632 -14.22 -31.45 -31.30
CA VAL A 632 -13.94 -32.01 -29.97
C VAL A 632 -13.49 -30.91 -28.98
N VAL A 633 -13.65 -31.21 -27.70
CA VAL A 633 -13.27 -30.27 -26.62
C VAL A 633 -12.76 -31.07 -25.43
N ILE A 634 -11.78 -30.49 -24.71
CA ILE A 634 -11.36 -30.93 -23.39
C ILE A 634 -11.87 -29.91 -22.37
N VAL A 635 -12.34 -30.35 -21.23
CA VAL A 635 -12.83 -29.51 -20.14
C VAL A 635 -12.00 -29.69 -18.86
N ASN A 636 -11.96 -28.70 -17.99
CA ASN A 636 -11.32 -28.82 -16.70
C ASN A 636 -12.30 -29.29 -15.60
N GLN A 637 -11.76 -29.64 -14.43
CA GLN A 637 -12.54 -30.16 -13.31
C GLN A 637 -13.55 -29.13 -12.77
N ALA A 638 -13.21 -27.83 -12.76
CA ALA A 638 -14.09 -26.76 -12.30
C ALA A 638 -15.36 -26.68 -13.17
N LEU A 639 -15.24 -26.77 -14.50
CA LEU A 639 -16.40 -26.85 -15.39
C LEU A 639 -17.22 -28.12 -15.12
N ALA A 640 -16.55 -29.25 -14.96
CA ALA A 640 -17.23 -30.52 -14.71
C ALA A 640 -18.03 -30.46 -13.38
N LYS A 641 -17.45 -29.96 -12.31
CA LYS A 641 -18.14 -29.78 -11.01
C LYS A 641 -19.35 -28.86 -11.10
N GLN A 642 -19.23 -27.78 -11.87
CA GLN A 642 -20.29 -26.77 -11.99
C GLN A 642 -21.46 -27.24 -12.85
N TYR A 643 -21.20 -27.88 -14.00
CA TYR A 643 -22.19 -28.16 -15.02
C TYR A 643 -22.55 -29.65 -15.15
N PHE A 644 -21.72 -30.54 -14.64
CA PHE A 644 -21.92 -32.00 -14.63
C PHE A 644 -21.77 -32.62 -13.24
N PRO A 645 -22.50 -32.11 -12.22
CA PRO A 645 -22.32 -32.59 -10.86
C PRO A 645 -22.61 -34.07 -10.71
N GLY A 646 -21.60 -34.87 -10.34
CA GLY A 646 -21.73 -36.30 -10.15
C GLY A 646 -21.74 -37.13 -11.44
N GLU A 647 -21.55 -36.53 -12.62
CA GLU A 647 -21.48 -37.19 -13.92
C GLU A 647 -20.06 -37.09 -14.52
N ASP A 648 -19.61 -38.09 -15.29
CA ASP A 648 -18.45 -37.95 -16.15
C ASP A 648 -18.83 -37.11 -17.39
N PRO A 649 -18.20 -35.96 -17.65
CA PRO A 649 -18.49 -35.14 -18.80
C PRO A 649 -17.99 -35.76 -20.11
N VAL A 650 -17.06 -36.72 -20.08
CA VAL A 650 -16.48 -37.34 -21.27
C VAL A 650 -17.56 -38.13 -22.03
N GLY A 651 -17.63 -37.93 -23.34
CA GLY A 651 -18.68 -38.51 -24.18
C GLY A 651 -19.99 -37.66 -24.26
N ARG A 652 -20.12 -36.61 -23.44
CA ARG A 652 -21.22 -35.65 -23.56
C ARG A 652 -20.94 -34.62 -24.65
N GLN A 653 -21.96 -33.99 -25.20
CA GLN A 653 -21.83 -32.94 -26.21
C GLN A 653 -22.23 -31.58 -25.64
N ILE A 654 -21.50 -30.55 -26.01
CA ILE A 654 -21.79 -29.14 -25.77
C ILE A 654 -21.92 -28.40 -27.10
N ALA A 655 -22.59 -27.26 -27.13
CA ALA A 655 -22.72 -26.47 -28.35
C ALA A 655 -22.67 -24.98 -28.08
N PHE A 656 -22.16 -24.22 -29.04
CA PHE A 656 -22.25 -22.74 -29.05
C PHE A 656 -23.45 -22.34 -29.93
N GLY A 657 -24.49 -21.76 -29.32
CA GLY A 657 -25.74 -21.44 -30.03
C GLY A 657 -26.52 -22.70 -30.48
N ASP A 658 -27.41 -22.54 -31.45
CA ASP A 658 -28.38 -23.56 -31.87
C ASP A 658 -27.97 -24.39 -33.10
N SER A 659 -26.92 -24.00 -33.80
CA SER A 659 -26.46 -24.68 -35.00
C SER A 659 -25.95 -26.10 -34.69
N ALA A 660 -26.32 -27.06 -35.51
CA ALA A 660 -25.80 -28.41 -35.41
C ALA A 660 -24.26 -28.44 -35.59
N ASP A 661 -23.71 -27.54 -36.40
CA ASP A 661 -22.29 -27.43 -36.66
C ASP A 661 -21.49 -26.86 -35.48
N SER A 662 -22.18 -26.31 -34.47
CA SER A 662 -21.55 -25.81 -33.25
C SER A 662 -21.35 -26.89 -32.18
N ARG A 663 -21.84 -28.12 -32.38
CA ARG A 663 -21.74 -29.22 -31.43
C ARG A 663 -20.31 -29.74 -31.33
N MET A 664 -19.84 -29.94 -30.11
CA MET A 664 -18.51 -30.47 -29.81
C MET A 664 -18.64 -31.63 -28.83
N LEU A 665 -17.90 -32.70 -29.06
CA LEU A 665 -17.81 -33.86 -28.17
C LEU A 665 -16.73 -33.61 -27.09
N ILE A 666 -17.07 -33.78 -25.83
CA ILE A 666 -16.08 -33.76 -24.75
C ILE A 666 -15.29 -35.06 -24.79
N VAL A 667 -13.99 -34.98 -25.11
CA VAL A 667 -13.09 -36.12 -25.28
C VAL A 667 -12.14 -36.31 -24.10
N GLY A 668 -12.00 -35.32 -23.24
CA GLY A 668 -11.12 -35.42 -22.07
C GLY A 668 -11.54 -34.46 -20.96
N LEU A 669 -11.20 -34.89 -19.77
CA LEU A 669 -11.32 -34.12 -18.53
C LEU A 669 -9.92 -33.96 -17.91
N ILE A 670 -9.46 -32.74 -17.71
CA ILE A 670 -8.16 -32.44 -17.09
C ILE A 670 -8.35 -31.83 -15.70
N ASP A 671 -7.28 -31.80 -14.92
CA ASP A 671 -7.21 -31.07 -13.67
C ASP A 671 -7.34 -29.56 -13.92
N ASP A 672 -7.60 -28.79 -12.84
CA ASP A 672 -7.85 -27.37 -12.96
C ASP A 672 -6.56 -26.59 -13.28
N LEU A 673 -6.44 -26.07 -14.49
CA LEU A 673 -5.46 -25.03 -14.81
C LEU A 673 -5.93 -23.69 -14.23
N GLN A 674 -5.00 -22.94 -13.67
CA GLN A 674 -5.30 -21.59 -13.15
C GLN A 674 -5.48 -20.59 -14.30
N GLU A 675 -6.73 -20.32 -14.68
CA GLU A 675 -7.10 -19.49 -15.84
C GLU A 675 -7.24 -17.98 -15.50
N GLY A 676 -7.11 -17.60 -14.24
CA GLY A 676 -7.22 -16.22 -13.76
C GLY A 676 -6.13 -15.90 -12.77
N GLN A 677 -6.37 -14.93 -11.89
CA GLN A 677 -5.43 -14.55 -10.85
C GLN A 677 -5.08 -15.73 -9.93
N LEU A 678 -3.83 -15.78 -9.47
CA LEU A 678 -3.31 -16.88 -8.64
C LEU A 678 -4.03 -17.04 -7.30
N ASP A 679 -4.56 -15.97 -6.76
CA ASP A 679 -5.29 -15.93 -5.48
C ASP A 679 -6.80 -16.17 -5.64
N ALA A 680 -7.29 -16.34 -6.87
CA ALA A 680 -8.67 -16.67 -7.18
C ALA A 680 -8.90 -18.19 -7.24
N ALA A 681 -10.15 -18.62 -7.04
CA ALA A 681 -10.53 -20.01 -7.29
C ALA A 681 -10.43 -20.36 -8.78
N PRO A 682 -10.04 -21.59 -9.12
CA PRO A 682 -10.03 -22.04 -10.52
C PRO A 682 -11.41 -21.85 -11.17
N ARG A 683 -11.41 -21.34 -12.41
CA ARG A 683 -12.63 -21.12 -13.20
C ARG A 683 -12.87 -22.27 -14.16
N GLY A 684 -14.13 -22.47 -14.53
CA GLY A 684 -14.49 -23.41 -15.60
C GLY A 684 -13.83 -23.01 -16.92
N ALA A 685 -13.12 -23.96 -17.56
CA ALA A 685 -12.44 -23.73 -18.81
C ALA A 685 -12.68 -24.88 -19.78
N MET A 686 -12.71 -24.53 -21.08
CA MET A 686 -12.72 -25.50 -22.15
C MET A 686 -11.60 -25.21 -23.14
N TYR A 687 -11.05 -26.27 -23.67
CA TYR A 687 -9.95 -26.25 -24.63
C TYR A 687 -10.42 -26.90 -25.92
N ARG A 688 -10.20 -26.27 -27.07
CA ARG A 688 -10.48 -26.81 -28.39
C ARG A 688 -9.19 -27.02 -29.18
N PRO A 689 -9.11 -27.99 -30.12
CA PRO A 689 -7.94 -28.12 -30.95
C PRO A 689 -7.67 -26.84 -31.76
N PHE A 690 -6.43 -26.37 -31.79
CA PHE A 690 -6.02 -25.24 -32.62
C PHE A 690 -6.34 -25.49 -34.10
N ASN A 691 -6.19 -26.72 -34.56
CA ASN A 691 -6.51 -27.12 -35.95
C ASN A 691 -8.01 -27.06 -36.31
N GLN A 692 -8.92 -26.99 -35.32
CA GLN A 692 -10.38 -26.81 -35.52
C GLN A 692 -10.85 -25.36 -35.24
N GLY A 693 -9.96 -24.49 -34.76
CA GLY A 693 -10.26 -23.09 -34.51
C GLY A 693 -8.97 -22.27 -34.41
N PRO A 694 -8.24 -22.16 -35.55
CA PRO A 694 -6.98 -21.44 -35.57
C PRO A 694 -7.19 -19.93 -35.47
N ASP A 695 -6.19 -19.25 -34.85
CA ASP A 695 -6.12 -17.82 -34.79
C ASP A 695 -4.81 -17.30 -35.40
N THR A 696 -4.74 -16.03 -35.74
CA THR A 696 -3.50 -15.40 -36.20
C THR A 696 -2.57 -15.06 -35.03
N GLY A 697 -3.12 -14.85 -33.83
CA GLY A 697 -2.39 -14.58 -32.61
C GLY A 697 -2.35 -15.78 -31.67
N PHE A 698 -1.15 -16.24 -31.30
CA PHE A 698 -0.97 -17.35 -30.36
C PHE A 698 0.36 -17.26 -29.62
N VAL A 699 0.46 -17.99 -28.54
CA VAL A 699 1.70 -18.14 -27.75
C VAL A 699 2.32 -19.48 -28.04
N VAL A 700 3.62 -19.49 -28.31
CA VAL A 700 4.45 -20.67 -28.43
C VAL A 700 5.11 -20.96 -27.09
N LEU A 701 4.86 -22.16 -26.55
CA LEU A 701 5.49 -22.64 -25.32
C LEU A 701 6.47 -23.77 -25.69
N ALA A 702 7.69 -23.65 -25.20
CA ALA A 702 8.70 -24.68 -25.39
C ALA A 702 9.21 -25.14 -24.02
N ARG A 703 8.93 -26.39 -23.67
CA ARG A 703 9.54 -27.02 -22.51
C ARG A 703 10.93 -27.51 -22.89
N THR A 704 11.92 -27.14 -22.10
CA THR A 704 13.34 -27.43 -22.36
C THR A 704 13.97 -28.20 -21.20
N ALA A 705 15.04 -28.96 -21.50
CA ALA A 705 15.91 -29.58 -20.51
C ALA A 705 17.03 -28.62 -20.05
N GLN A 706 17.20 -27.51 -20.77
CA GLN A 706 18.19 -26.48 -20.49
C GLN A 706 17.57 -25.34 -19.67
N ASP A 707 18.38 -24.34 -19.37
CA ASP A 707 17.89 -23.10 -18.80
C ASP A 707 16.94 -22.40 -19.77
N GLU A 708 15.73 -22.12 -19.31
CA GLU A 708 14.66 -21.57 -20.13
C GLU A 708 14.93 -20.13 -20.61
N GLU A 709 15.65 -19.32 -19.84
CA GLU A 709 15.99 -17.94 -20.23
C GLU A 709 16.94 -17.96 -21.43
N SER A 710 17.89 -18.90 -21.47
CA SER A 710 18.84 -19.04 -22.56
C SER A 710 18.20 -19.43 -23.91
N LEU A 711 17.03 -20.08 -23.86
CA LEU A 711 16.26 -20.49 -25.05
C LEU A 711 15.50 -19.31 -25.69
N LEU A 712 15.10 -18.27 -24.96
CA LEU A 712 14.24 -17.19 -25.43
C LEU A 712 14.74 -16.50 -26.71
N PRO A 713 16.02 -16.06 -26.82
CA PRO A 713 16.53 -15.45 -28.06
C PRO A 713 16.50 -16.40 -29.27
N THR A 714 16.84 -17.69 -29.05
CA THR A 714 16.85 -18.71 -30.09
C THR A 714 15.42 -19.02 -30.55
N LEU A 715 14.47 -19.13 -29.61
CA LEU A 715 13.05 -19.32 -29.90
C LEU A 715 12.51 -18.17 -30.77
N ALA A 716 12.73 -16.93 -30.39
CA ALA A 716 12.29 -15.76 -31.15
C ALA A 716 12.96 -15.67 -32.54
N SER A 717 14.24 -15.94 -32.65
CA SER A 717 14.95 -15.91 -33.96
C SER A 717 14.52 -17.03 -34.89
N THR A 718 14.26 -18.24 -34.38
CA THR A 718 13.77 -19.38 -35.15
C THR A 718 12.41 -19.10 -35.76
N ILE A 719 11.51 -18.49 -34.97
CA ILE A 719 10.17 -18.13 -35.44
C ILE A 719 10.25 -17.00 -36.49
N ARG A 720 11.10 -15.99 -36.24
CA ARG A 720 11.31 -14.86 -37.15
C ARG A 720 11.89 -15.31 -38.48
N ALA A 721 12.68 -16.39 -38.53
CA ALA A 721 13.23 -16.94 -39.74
C ALA A 721 12.16 -17.64 -40.65
N ILE A 722 10.99 -17.96 -40.09
CA ILE A 722 9.87 -18.53 -40.90
C ILE A 722 9.17 -17.40 -41.67
N ASP A 723 8.85 -16.32 -40.99
CA ASP A 723 8.24 -15.13 -41.59
C ASP A 723 8.68 -13.87 -40.86
N PRO A 724 9.57 -13.04 -41.45
CA PRO A 724 10.03 -11.79 -40.86
C PRO A 724 8.92 -10.77 -40.65
N GLY A 725 7.78 -10.90 -41.32
CA GLY A 725 6.64 -9.98 -41.21
C GLY A 725 5.73 -10.26 -40.03
N MET A 726 5.96 -11.34 -39.26
CA MET A 726 5.22 -11.61 -38.02
C MET A 726 5.67 -10.73 -36.89
N ALA A 727 4.73 -10.31 -36.02
CA ALA A 727 5.08 -9.72 -34.75
C ALA A 727 5.48 -10.82 -33.75
N ILE A 728 6.66 -10.68 -33.17
CA ILE A 728 7.18 -11.58 -32.13
C ILE A 728 7.53 -10.72 -30.93
N TYR A 729 6.86 -10.96 -29.81
CA TYR A 729 6.94 -10.09 -28.64
C TYR A 729 6.73 -10.87 -27.34
N GLN A 730 6.99 -10.21 -26.21
CA GLN A 730 6.90 -10.80 -24.87
C GLN A 730 7.64 -12.14 -24.73
N PRO A 731 8.94 -12.23 -25.14
CA PRO A 731 9.73 -13.41 -24.81
C PRO A 731 9.92 -13.43 -23.29
N MET A 732 9.45 -14.47 -22.62
CA MET A 732 9.54 -14.63 -21.17
C MET A 732 9.45 -16.09 -20.77
N THR A 733 9.82 -16.39 -19.52
CA THR A 733 9.60 -17.70 -18.93
C THR A 733 8.22 -17.79 -18.27
N MET A 734 7.72 -18.99 -18.02
CA MET A 734 6.46 -19.17 -17.28
C MET A 734 6.62 -18.70 -15.82
N ASN A 735 7.79 -18.87 -15.24
CA ASN A 735 8.10 -18.39 -13.90
C ASN A 735 8.07 -16.86 -13.81
N GLU A 736 8.65 -16.14 -14.80
CA GLU A 736 8.53 -14.68 -14.89
C GLU A 736 7.07 -14.24 -14.97
N LYS A 737 6.26 -14.91 -15.81
CA LYS A 737 4.81 -14.62 -15.91
C LYS A 737 4.09 -14.75 -14.58
N ILE A 738 4.40 -15.78 -13.78
CA ILE A 738 3.86 -16.00 -12.44
C ILE A 738 4.32 -14.89 -11.48
N HIS A 739 5.61 -14.56 -11.52
CA HIS A 739 6.18 -13.55 -10.63
C HIS A 739 5.71 -12.13 -10.93
N ASP A 740 5.41 -11.83 -12.18
CA ASP A 740 4.95 -10.51 -12.64
C ASP A 740 3.42 -10.37 -12.63
N ALA A 741 2.70 -11.45 -12.33
CA ALA A 741 1.24 -11.40 -12.17
C ALA A 741 0.83 -10.36 -11.11
N PRO A 742 -0.21 -9.52 -11.34
CA PRO A 742 -0.61 -8.44 -10.43
C PRO A 742 -0.85 -8.90 -8.99
N SER A 743 -1.50 -10.05 -8.80
CA SER A 743 -1.72 -10.64 -7.47
C SER A 743 -0.40 -10.99 -6.78
N THR A 744 0.56 -11.61 -7.48
CA THR A 744 1.88 -11.96 -6.95
C THR A 744 2.65 -10.71 -6.52
N TYR A 745 2.64 -9.66 -7.35
CA TYR A 745 3.31 -8.40 -7.05
C TYR A 745 2.72 -7.74 -5.80
N LEU A 746 1.41 -7.68 -5.65
CA LEU A 746 0.73 -7.08 -4.50
C LEU A 746 1.05 -7.83 -3.19
N HIS A 747 1.02 -9.17 -3.22
CA HIS A 747 1.38 -9.99 -2.06
C HIS A 747 2.87 -9.86 -1.70
N ARG A 748 3.75 -9.88 -2.69
CA ARG A 748 5.21 -9.69 -2.53
C ARG A 748 5.54 -8.34 -1.92
N SER A 749 5.00 -7.26 -2.50
CA SER A 749 5.27 -5.89 -2.05
C SER A 749 4.76 -5.65 -0.63
N SER A 750 3.57 -6.15 -0.31
CA SER A 750 3.00 -6.06 1.03
C SER A 750 3.86 -6.81 2.06
N ALA A 751 4.31 -8.03 1.74
CA ALA A 751 5.17 -8.83 2.62
C ALA A 751 6.52 -8.14 2.86
N TRP A 752 7.16 -7.57 1.85
CA TRP A 752 8.43 -6.85 1.97
C TRP A 752 8.30 -5.57 2.79
N LEU A 753 7.27 -4.76 2.56
CA LEU A 753 7.07 -3.50 3.28
C LEU A 753 6.74 -3.73 4.76
N VAL A 754 5.81 -4.65 5.05
CA VAL A 754 5.48 -5.00 6.44
C VAL A 754 6.65 -5.72 7.11
N GLY A 755 7.40 -6.54 6.38
CA GLY A 755 8.64 -7.16 6.82
C GLY A 755 9.70 -6.14 7.22
N GLY A 756 9.87 -5.08 6.43
CA GLY A 756 10.74 -3.95 6.76
C GLY A 756 10.33 -3.24 8.06
N PHE A 757 9.03 -2.98 8.24
CA PHE A 757 8.51 -2.40 9.49
C PHE A 757 8.73 -3.34 10.68
N ALA A 758 8.54 -4.63 10.49
CA ALA A 758 8.75 -5.63 11.54
C ALA A 758 10.23 -5.73 11.96
N ALA A 759 11.16 -5.69 11.00
CA ALA A 759 12.59 -5.67 11.28
C ALA A 759 13.00 -4.41 12.05
N MET A 760 12.50 -3.24 11.64
CA MET A 760 12.72 -1.98 12.36
C MET A 760 12.11 -2.01 13.76
N ALA A 761 10.90 -2.56 13.91
CA ALA A 761 10.23 -2.70 15.21
C ALA A 761 11.00 -3.62 16.15
N LEU A 762 11.55 -4.74 15.63
CA LEU A 762 12.39 -5.64 16.40
C LEU A 762 13.66 -4.94 16.89
N LEU A 763 14.36 -4.23 16.01
CA LEU A 763 15.56 -3.47 16.36
C LEU A 763 15.26 -2.40 17.42
N LEU A 764 14.19 -1.63 17.25
CA LEU A 764 13.77 -0.60 18.20
C LEU A 764 13.38 -1.24 19.54
N GLY A 765 12.64 -2.35 19.53
CA GLY A 765 12.24 -3.08 20.73
C GLY A 765 13.44 -3.64 21.51
N VAL A 766 14.45 -4.15 20.81
CA VAL A 766 15.72 -4.58 21.41
C VAL A 766 16.46 -3.40 22.06
N VAL A 767 16.54 -2.24 21.38
CA VAL A 767 17.18 -1.03 21.89
C VAL A 767 16.43 -0.47 23.10
N GLY A 768 15.10 -0.43 23.07
CA GLY A 768 14.26 0.04 24.16
C GLY A 768 14.41 -0.82 25.43
N LEU A 769 14.28 -2.13 25.26
CA LEU A 769 14.46 -3.08 26.37
C LEU A 769 15.87 -2.97 26.96
N TYR A 770 16.92 -2.92 26.11
CA TYR A 770 18.29 -2.71 26.56
C TYR A 770 18.41 -1.44 27.41
N GLY A 771 17.83 -0.32 26.93
CA GLY A 771 17.85 0.97 27.63
C GLY A 771 17.22 0.91 29.03
N VAL A 772 16.04 0.28 29.12
CA VAL A 772 15.29 0.18 30.39
C VAL A 772 15.99 -0.77 31.39
N ILE A 773 16.52 -1.91 30.89
CA ILE A 773 17.24 -2.85 31.77
C ILE A 773 18.59 -2.27 32.22
N ALA A 774 19.35 -1.64 31.33
CA ALA A 774 20.60 -0.96 31.69
C ALA A 774 20.38 0.11 32.76
N TYR A 775 19.28 0.85 32.62
CA TYR A 775 18.88 1.85 33.61
C TYR A 775 18.48 1.21 34.95
N SER A 776 17.64 0.16 34.94
CA SER A 776 17.24 -0.58 36.14
C SER A 776 18.46 -1.11 36.91
N VAL A 777 19.46 -1.63 36.19
CA VAL A 777 20.73 -2.08 36.74
C VAL A 777 21.52 -0.92 37.36
N SER A 778 21.65 0.22 36.65
CA SER A 778 22.41 1.38 37.16
C SER A 778 21.83 1.94 38.46
N GLN A 779 20.51 1.94 38.60
CA GLN A 779 19.84 2.37 39.82
C GLN A 779 20.10 1.45 41.05
N ARG A 780 20.40 0.19 40.81
CA ARG A 780 20.63 -0.83 41.83
C ARG A 780 22.10 -1.18 42.01
N THR A 781 23.03 -0.42 41.38
CA THR A 781 24.47 -0.71 41.43
C THR A 781 24.96 -0.80 42.85
N ARG A 782 24.53 0.09 43.76
CA ARG A 782 24.87 0.04 45.20
C ARG A 782 24.26 -1.19 45.89
N GLU A 783 23.01 -1.54 45.68
CA GLU A 783 22.34 -2.71 46.23
C GLU A 783 23.05 -4.00 45.77
N ILE A 784 23.36 -4.07 44.44
CA ILE A 784 24.10 -5.20 43.86
C ILE A 784 25.52 -5.28 44.45
N GLY A 785 26.20 -4.13 44.61
CA GLY A 785 27.52 -4.05 45.23
C GLY A 785 27.53 -4.52 46.66
N VAL A 786 26.57 -4.12 47.49
CA VAL A 786 26.39 -4.56 48.86
C VAL A 786 26.14 -6.10 48.92
N ARG A 787 25.25 -6.61 48.08
CA ARG A 787 24.98 -8.05 48.01
C ARG A 787 26.22 -8.86 47.61
N MET A 788 26.99 -8.34 46.65
CA MET A 788 28.24 -9.00 46.22
C MET A 788 29.32 -8.90 47.30
N ALA A 789 29.40 -7.79 48.05
CA ALA A 789 30.28 -7.68 49.22
C ALA A 789 29.93 -8.64 50.33
N LEU A 790 28.64 -8.98 50.48
CA LEU A 790 28.12 -9.98 51.44
C LEU A 790 28.20 -11.44 50.94
N GLY A 791 28.87 -11.71 49.76
CA GLY A 791 29.12 -13.06 49.25
C GLY A 791 28.11 -13.54 48.21
N ALA A 792 27.24 -12.70 47.66
CA ALA A 792 26.34 -13.13 46.59
C ALA A 792 27.14 -13.53 45.33
N GLN A 793 26.83 -14.67 44.75
CA GLN A 793 27.45 -15.18 43.52
C GLN A 793 26.97 -14.37 42.32
N ARG A 794 27.83 -14.21 41.31
CA ARG A 794 27.50 -13.56 40.01
C ARG A 794 26.25 -14.16 39.35
N GLY A 795 26.06 -15.49 39.49
CA GLY A 795 24.87 -16.18 38.95
C GLY A 795 23.55 -15.70 39.56
N SER A 796 23.55 -15.28 40.83
CA SER A 796 22.37 -14.73 41.51
C SER A 796 21.98 -13.36 40.91
N VAL A 797 22.94 -12.52 40.52
CA VAL A 797 22.71 -11.23 39.88
C VAL A 797 22.18 -11.44 38.44
N TYR A 798 22.76 -12.38 37.70
CA TYR A 798 22.21 -12.76 36.36
C TYR A 798 20.77 -13.21 36.46
N ARG A 799 20.48 -14.14 37.37
CA ARG A 799 19.12 -14.69 37.57
C ARG A 799 18.13 -13.58 37.91
N MET A 800 18.50 -12.64 38.75
CA MET A 800 17.63 -11.52 39.15
C MET A 800 17.28 -10.65 37.95
N VAL A 801 18.25 -10.20 37.15
CA VAL A 801 18.04 -9.33 35.98
C VAL A 801 17.27 -10.06 34.87
N LEU A 802 17.68 -11.28 34.55
CA LEU A 802 17.03 -12.06 33.48
C LEU A 802 15.61 -12.50 33.84
N THR A 803 15.29 -12.76 35.14
CA THR A 803 13.91 -13.05 35.55
C THR A 803 13.02 -11.81 35.45
N GLU A 804 13.51 -10.61 35.74
CA GLU A 804 12.77 -9.36 35.57
C GLU A 804 12.50 -9.11 34.08
N SER A 805 13.54 -9.24 33.24
CA SER A 805 13.40 -9.16 31.76
C SER A 805 12.41 -10.20 31.22
N GLY A 806 12.52 -11.44 31.66
CA GLY A 806 11.66 -12.55 31.23
C GLY A 806 10.18 -12.32 31.51
N ARG A 807 9.86 -11.70 32.68
CA ARG A 807 8.47 -11.32 33.00
C ARG A 807 7.93 -10.25 32.04
N LEU A 808 8.74 -9.22 31.72
CA LEU A 808 8.32 -8.18 30.79
C LEU A 808 8.12 -8.73 29.38
N ILE A 809 9.04 -9.60 28.95
CA ILE A 809 8.94 -10.28 27.64
C ILE A 809 7.68 -11.15 27.60
N ALA A 810 7.42 -11.96 28.63
CA ALA A 810 6.23 -12.80 28.69
C ALA A 810 4.94 -11.99 28.64
N CYS A 811 4.83 -10.89 29.40
CA CYS A 811 3.68 -10.00 29.35
C CYS A 811 3.52 -9.35 27.98
N GLY A 812 4.62 -8.86 27.38
CA GLY A 812 4.61 -8.25 26.03
C GLY A 812 4.19 -9.24 24.96
N VAL A 813 4.72 -10.47 25.00
CA VAL A 813 4.36 -11.56 24.07
C VAL A 813 2.88 -11.95 24.21
N VAL A 814 2.36 -12.12 25.42
CA VAL A 814 0.95 -12.50 25.63
C VAL A 814 0.00 -11.42 25.11
N LEU A 815 0.24 -10.16 25.46
CA LEU A 815 -0.57 -9.03 24.97
C LEU A 815 -0.40 -8.87 23.46
N GLY A 816 0.83 -9.02 22.97
CA GLY A 816 1.13 -8.96 21.55
C GLY A 816 0.48 -10.06 20.74
N LEU A 817 0.41 -11.29 21.25
CA LEU A 817 -0.32 -12.41 20.62
C LEU A 817 -1.80 -12.10 20.49
N ALA A 818 -2.44 -11.60 21.53
CA ALA A 818 -3.84 -11.19 21.48
C ALA A 818 -4.07 -10.08 20.43
N GLY A 819 -3.21 -9.07 20.41
CA GLY A 819 -3.24 -8.00 19.40
C GLY A 819 -2.96 -8.52 17.98
N SER A 820 -2.06 -9.49 17.82
CA SER A 820 -1.71 -10.10 16.54
C SER A 820 -2.88 -10.84 15.91
N VAL A 821 -3.65 -11.58 16.72
CA VAL A 821 -4.86 -12.26 16.24
C VAL A 821 -5.91 -11.23 15.77
N GLY A 822 -6.12 -10.16 16.56
CA GLY A 822 -7.01 -9.07 16.15
C GLY A 822 -6.57 -8.41 14.83
N ALA A 823 -5.28 -8.10 14.68
CA ALA A 823 -4.72 -7.57 13.45
C ALA A 823 -4.86 -8.54 12.27
N ALA A 824 -4.62 -9.84 12.47
CA ALA A 824 -4.77 -10.87 11.44
C ALA A 824 -6.23 -11.02 10.98
N MET A 825 -7.22 -10.86 11.87
CA MET A 825 -8.63 -10.85 11.50
C MET A 825 -8.97 -9.66 10.60
N LEU A 826 -8.41 -8.48 10.86
CA LEU A 826 -8.57 -7.30 10.01
C LEU A 826 -7.91 -7.47 8.63
N MET A 827 -6.79 -8.22 8.59
CA MET A 827 -6.02 -8.49 7.37
C MET A 827 -6.52 -9.73 6.60
N ARG A 828 -7.61 -10.38 7.03
CA ARG A 828 -8.06 -11.68 6.49
C ARG A 828 -8.18 -11.70 4.97
N LYS A 829 -8.62 -10.60 4.36
CA LYS A 829 -8.74 -10.47 2.89
C LYS A 829 -7.40 -10.43 2.15
N LEU A 830 -6.30 -10.16 2.85
CA LEU A 830 -4.94 -10.10 2.30
C LEU A 830 -4.17 -11.40 2.53
N LEU A 831 -4.76 -12.37 3.24
CA LEU A 831 -4.10 -13.63 3.58
C LEU A 831 -4.61 -14.74 2.66
N PHE A 832 -3.74 -15.23 1.80
CA PHE A 832 -4.02 -16.37 0.93
C PHE A 832 -3.60 -17.68 1.62
N GLY A 833 -4.54 -18.59 1.78
CA GLY A 833 -4.28 -19.92 2.34
C GLY A 833 -3.80 -19.96 3.80
N VAL A 834 -3.75 -18.82 4.52
CA VAL A 834 -3.26 -18.71 5.89
C VAL A 834 -4.37 -18.21 6.81
N GLY A 835 -4.62 -18.96 7.88
CA GLY A 835 -5.60 -18.54 8.89
C GLY A 835 -5.05 -17.46 9.84
N ALA A 836 -5.93 -16.66 10.42
CA ALA A 836 -5.57 -15.66 11.43
C ALA A 836 -4.92 -16.28 12.70
N TRP A 837 -5.19 -17.54 12.95
CA TRP A 837 -4.69 -18.33 14.10
C TRP A 837 -3.54 -19.28 13.70
N ASP A 838 -2.73 -18.91 12.73
CA ASP A 838 -1.63 -19.77 12.29
C ASP A 838 -0.58 -19.96 13.41
N ALA A 839 -0.75 -21.04 14.17
CA ALA A 839 0.07 -21.33 15.36
C ALA A 839 1.58 -21.37 15.04
N THR A 840 1.95 -21.91 13.88
CA THR A 840 3.35 -22.01 13.45
C THR A 840 4.00 -20.64 13.35
N THR A 841 3.34 -19.69 12.67
CA THR A 841 3.84 -18.33 12.52
C THR A 841 3.87 -17.60 13.86
N LEU A 842 2.78 -17.67 14.64
CA LEU A 842 2.68 -16.97 15.90
C LEU A 842 3.74 -17.45 16.92
N VAL A 843 3.97 -18.78 17.02
CA VAL A 843 5.00 -19.35 17.90
C VAL A 843 6.41 -19.01 17.43
N SER A 844 6.68 -19.09 16.12
CA SER A 844 7.99 -18.73 15.56
C SER A 844 8.35 -17.27 15.83
N VAL A 845 7.40 -16.37 15.62
CA VAL A 845 7.58 -14.93 15.87
C VAL A 845 7.73 -14.63 17.35
N ALA A 846 6.92 -15.24 18.22
CA ALA A 846 7.04 -15.11 19.66
C ALA A 846 8.41 -15.58 20.17
N THR A 847 8.89 -16.70 19.63
CA THR A 847 10.22 -17.23 19.95
C THR A 847 11.32 -16.28 19.47
N LEU A 848 11.25 -15.79 18.24
CA LEU A 848 12.21 -14.82 17.70
C LEU A 848 12.28 -13.55 18.56
N LEU A 849 11.13 -12.97 18.91
CA LEU A 849 11.06 -11.79 19.76
C LEU A 849 11.61 -12.07 21.15
N ALA A 850 11.22 -13.19 21.77
CA ALA A 850 11.67 -13.55 23.12
C ALA A 850 13.19 -13.79 23.17
N VAL A 851 13.75 -14.51 22.20
CA VAL A 851 15.20 -14.76 22.09
C VAL A 851 15.96 -13.45 21.89
N SER A 852 15.53 -12.61 20.94
CA SER A 852 16.16 -11.31 20.65
C SER A 852 16.14 -10.38 21.87
N ALA A 853 15.02 -10.30 22.56
CA ALA A 853 14.84 -9.50 23.77
C ALA A 853 15.67 -10.06 24.95
N MET A 854 15.77 -11.37 25.10
CA MET A 854 16.60 -12.00 26.13
C MET A 854 18.10 -11.76 25.89
N LEU A 855 18.56 -11.86 24.64
CA LEU A 855 19.92 -11.54 24.24
C LEU A 855 20.27 -10.06 24.52
N ALA A 856 19.33 -9.15 24.22
CA ALA A 856 19.50 -7.73 24.55
C ALA A 856 19.64 -7.48 26.05
N SER A 857 18.94 -8.24 26.90
CA SER A 857 18.99 -8.14 28.36
C SER A 857 20.27 -8.73 28.96
N PHE A 858 20.95 -9.62 28.23
CA PHE A 858 22.16 -10.29 28.71
C PHE A 858 23.34 -9.30 28.88
N VAL A 859 23.50 -8.31 28.00
CA VAL A 859 24.59 -7.32 28.08
C VAL A 859 24.52 -6.46 29.35
N PRO A 860 23.36 -5.83 29.73
CA PRO A 860 23.21 -5.16 31.00
C PRO A 860 23.40 -6.09 32.20
N ALA A 861 22.87 -7.33 32.11
CA ALA A 861 23.05 -8.32 33.19
C ALA A 861 24.52 -8.67 33.42
N ARG A 862 25.32 -8.81 32.35
CA ARG A 862 26.76 -9.02 32.43
C ARG A 862 27.47 -7.85 33.10
N ARG A 863 27.11 -6.61 32.72
CA ARG A 863 27.65 -5.40 33.36
C ARG A 863 27.31 -5.35 34.84
N ALA A 864 26.07 -5.67 35.22
CA ALA A 864 25.66 -5.76 36.63
C ALA A 864 26.50 -6.75 37.44
N ALA A 865 26.75 -7.95 36.89
CA ALA A 865 27.52 -9.01 37.53
C ALA A 865 29.03 -8.75 37.58
N SER A 866 29.55 -7.75 36.84
CA SER A 866 30.96 -7.35 36.85
C SER A 866 31.26 -6.12 37.72
N VAL A 867 30.26 -5.56 38.40
CA VAL A 867 30.45 -4.39 39.30
C VAL A 867 31.40 -4.74 40.43
N SER A 868 32.45 -3.91 40.62
CA SER A 868 33.38 -4.03 41.75
C SER A 868 32.70 -3.56 43.05
N PRO A 869 32.60 -4.42 44.09
CA PRO A 869 32.01 -4.00 45.37
C PRO A 869 32.67 -2.77 45.97
N ALA A 870 33.98 -2.60 45.79
CA ALA A 870 34.76 -1.45 46.31
C ALA A 870 34.40 -0.16 45.57
N GLU A 871 34.18 -0.19 44.26
CA GLU A 871 33.73 0.97 43.48
C GLU A 871 32.27 1.35 43.76
N ALA A 872 31.39 0.34 43.90
CA ALA A 872 29.97 0.55 44.20
C ALA A 872 29.73 1.22 45.58
N LEU A 873 30.61 0.99 46.53
CA LEU A 873 30.56 1.62 47.86
C LEU A 873 31.23 3.01 47.92
N ARG A 874 32.14 3.30 46.99
CA ARG A 874 32.84 4.61 46.87
C ARG A 874 32.07 5.64 46.02
N SER A 875 31.08 5.26 45.25
CA SER A 875 30.29 6.18 44.44
C SER A 875 29.26 6.89 45.31
N GLU A 876 29.61 8.06 45.89
CA GLU A 876 28.72 9.06 46.48
C GLU A 876 27.95 9.86 45.42
#